data_ab7bb4e983f712824733b334c2494eba
#
_entry.id   ab7bb4e983f712824733b334c2494eba
#
_cell.length_a   1.000
_cell.length_b   1.000
_cell.length_c   1.000
_cell.angle_alpha   90.00
_cell.angle_beta   90.00
_cell.angle_gamma   90.00
#
_symmetry.space_group_name_H-M   'P 1'
#
loop_
_entity.id
_entity.type
_entity.pdbx_description
1 polymer ?
#
loop_
_entity_poly.entity_id
_entity_poly.type
_entity_poly.pdbx_seq_one_letter_code
_entity_poly.pdbx_strand_id
1 'polypeptide(L)'
;MTRNLLSILLALMLVFTLTIPAMAESVDTASTSAVVEQSAALTFSNSGITETQAGSGYTIDGTTLTITTAGTYRIGGSCTEGAIIVSKGLSNVTLILDDLTLSSSTTAPIVVKKSATVNLHLEGTSTLTDNEDPANETSTDTTVADAFEGAAIKVKSGSSVTFCGDGDLNIVANAKNGIKGGSTAELIFNGSGTINVSGNAKYYGATTSGAAVNNGIGCDGSIVINQGTYVIKAANDGIKSAPDATDETEGTTIDTESAGTVTINGGTFDIDADGDGIQADSALNINGGTFDIRTWKGYSVWNDTLANDYSCKGLKASGDRAEEAGIEPALNITGGTFTLNTGDDAVHSDANVTVTGGTFTIRTGDDGMHGDTSLTIGTEGGFSRDPDITINNSYEGLEGGTVTIYSGRQYVVASDDGVNAAGGSANGSDPGAGGGNTFNPGGGPGGRPGSGGNTNPGGGSSTASGDYNIYLYGGDLYVNCDGDGLDSNGGLYLYGGTQAVFSMKSGGDNSAIDADGTISIQGATVFTAGTAGMDGSAKSSWFGANQKYASSTTSYTAGRIINTKAGSSGGVIFSYSLPKNVNYIMASYPTAVSSSTPSFATATSVTACKGGSWSHSWNAGTVTTAATATSTGVMTYTCSKCGATEQQTIPMTVSVDACDHSVEQEAVVDKGYTVTFAGDSGVDSIIVYQTQDTAGASDTLSATGATVSRSSATGQPDSTGDGQVNFTVILKDGCTLSGVSATEGTYKNIKDLGDNTYRITKVNADATVTITTEQSETPSGILLGDADGDGEVTILDATWIQRVLVDIGGSADFNEAAADVDGDGDMTILDATYIQRYLVGVPVPYAIGETVSS
;
A
#
# COMPACT_ATOMS: atom_id res chain seq x y z
N MET A 1 -17.00 53.05 14.77
CA MET A 1 -16.22 52.53 15.87
C MET A 1 -16.02 51.02 15.54
N THR A 2 -15.34 50.59 14.54
CA THR A 2 -13.88 50.63 14.22
C THR A 2 -12.97 50.13 15.33
N ARG A 3 -12.29 49.09 14.99
CA ARG A 3 -11.24 48.40 15.78
C ARG A 3 -11.75 47.35 16.76
N ASN A 4 -11.58 46.10 16.30
CA ASN A 4 -11.08 44.92 17.02
C ASN A 4 -11.62 43.62 16.33
N LEU A 5 -11.18 43.38 15.15
CA LEU A 5 -11.35 42.06 14.51
C LEU A 5 -10.17 41.79 13.54
N LEU A 6 -8.97 42.07 14.00
CA LEU A 6 -7.77 41.79 13.21
C LEU A 6 -6.59 41.44 14.12
N SER A 7 -6.84 40.61 15.12
CA SER A 7 -5.78 40.24 16.10
C SER A 7 -5.77 38.76 16.50
N ILE A 8 -6.44 37.87 15.79
CA ILE A 8 -6.46 36.42 16.09
C ILE A 8 -5.91 35.57 14.94
N LEU A 9 -5.56 36.14 13.80
CA LEU A 9 -5.02 35.37 12.68
C LEU A 9 -3.54 35.66 12.40
N LEU A 10 -2.73 35.93 13.43
CA LEU A 10 -1.30 36.18 13.25
C LEU A 10 -0.46 35.61 14.41
N ALA A 11 -0.73 34.41 14.81
CA ALA A 11 0.02 33.78 15.89
C ALA A 11 0.19 32.25 15.66
N LEU A 12 0.54 31.82 14.47
CA LEU A 12 1.12 30.47 14.27
C LEU A 12 1.94 30.42 12.98
N MET A 13 2.89 31.30 12.82
CA MET A 13 4.06 31.11 11.95
C MET A 13 5.27 31.59 12.72
N LEU A 14 5.73 30.81 13.67
CA LEU A 14 7.02 30.99 14.29
C LEU A 14 8.02 30.07 13.59
N VAL A 15 8.57 30.56 12.50
CA VAL A 15 9.77 30.01 11.88
C VAL A 15 10.92 30.19 12.86
N PHE A 16 11.39 29.12 13.48
CA PHE A 16 12.67 29.12 14.19
C PHE A 16 13.81 29.09 13.16
N THR A 17 14.32 30.23 12.80
CA THR A 17 15.65 30.33 12.22
C THR A 17 16.68 30.18 13.32
N LEU A 18 17.21 28.99 13.50
CA LEU A 18 18.41 28.78 14.30
C LEU A 18 19.62 29.32 13.52
N THR A 19 20.11 30.48 13.91
CA THR A 19 21.43 30.93 13.49
C THR A 19 22.46 30.20 14.36
N ILE A 20 23.21 29.29 13.74
CA ILE A 20 24.38 28.67 14.35
C ILE A 20 25.52 29.70 14.36
N PRO A 21 26.05 30.09 15.49
CA PRO A 21 27.27 30.89 15.50
C PRO A 21 28.45 29.96 15.19
N ALA A 22 29.24 30.35 14.19
CA ALA A 22 30.52 29.72 13.90
C ALA A 22 31.43 29.86 15.13
N MET A 23 31.63 28.77 15.85
CA MET A 23 32.67 28.66 16.87
C MET A 23 33.97 28.24 16.17
N ALA A 24 34.99 29.06 16.29
CA ALA A 24 36.34 28.73 15.87
C ALA A 24 36.85 27.58 16.76
N GLU A 25 37.27 26.49 16.12
CA GLU A 25 37.95 25.38 16.80
C GLU A 25 39.27 25.82 17.41
N SER A 26 39.38 25.73 18.71
CA SER A 26 40.65 25.55 19.37
C SER A 26 40.97 24.05 19.39
N VAL A 27 42.00 23.67 18.67
CA VAL A 27 42.53 22.29 18.71
C VAL A 27 43.07 22.05 20.12
N ASP A 28 42.28 21.35 20.95
CA ASP A 28 42.76 20.77 22.19
C ASP A 28 43.09 19.32 21.95
N THR A 29 44.38 18.99 21.94
CA THR A 29 44.87 17.62 21.84
C THR A 29 44.65 16.90 23.15
N ALA A 30 43.41 16.50 23.43
CA ALA A 30 43.13 15.49 24.42
C ALA A 30 43.14 14.14 23.73
N SER A 31 44.08 13.30 24.10
CA SER A 31 44.13 11.88 23.69
C SER A 31 42.86 11.19 24.18
N THR A 32 41.88 11.10 23.30
CA THR A 32 40.81 10.12 23.49
C THR A 32 41.43 8.75 23.22
N SER A 33 41.55 7.94 24.26
CA SER A 33 41.77 6.51 24.08
C SER A 33 40.65 6.00 23.18
N ALA A 34 41.00 5.61 21.94
CA ALA A 34 40.10 4.93 21.04
C ALA A 34 39.55 3.70 21.78
N VAL A 35 38.24 3.65 22.00
CA VAL A 35 37.56 2.44 22.40
C VAL A 35 37.74 1.49 21.23
N VAL A 36 38.60 0.49 21.40
CA VAL A 36 38.79 -0.56 20.40
C VAL A 36 37.47 -1.29 20.31
N GLU A 37 36.73 -1.10 19.23
CA GLU A 37 35.55 -1.88 18.95
C GLU A 37 35.94 -3.34 18.77
N GLN A 38 35.33 -4.20 19.60
CA GLN A 38 35.65 -5.63 19.60
C GLN A 38 34.82 -6.31 18.54
N SER A 39 35.45 -6.77 17.48
CA SER A 39 34.84 -7.58 16.44
C SER A 39 35.05 -9.05 16.71
N ALA A 40 33.98 -9.86 16.65
CA ALA A 40 34.07 -11.31 16.70
C ALA A 40 33.25 -11.90 15.53
N ALA A 41 33.72 -13.00 14.99
CA ALA A 41 32.99 -13.81 14.03
C ALA A 41 32.70 -15.20 14.62
N LEU A 42 31.43 -15.59 14.62
CA LEU A 42 30.88 -16.73 15.34
C LEU A 42 30.03 -17.60 14.39
N THR A 43 30.25 -18.91 14.44
CA THR A 43 29.51 -19.85 13.60
C THR A 43 28.74 -20.83 14.46
N PHE A 44 27.44 -20.86 14.32
CA PHE A 44 26.52 -21.79 14.97
C PHE A 44 26.60 -23.19 14.33
N SER A 45 26.52 -24.20 15.16
CA SER A 45 26.29 -25.60 14.77
C SER A 45 25.51 -26.33 15.86
N ASN A 46 24.92 -27.49 15.57
CA ASN A 46 24.22 -28.31 16.57
C ASN A 46 25.14 -28.84 17.68
N SER A 47 26.44 -28.75 17.53
CA SER A 47 27.41 -29.16 18.54
C SER A 47 27.95 -28.02 19.40
N GLY A 48 27.50 -26.78 19.13
CA GLY A 48 27.94 -25.56 19.82
C GLY A 48 28.34 -24.46 18.86
N ILE A 49 28.84 -23.37 19.41
CA ILE A 49 29.26 -22.18 18.68
C ILE A 49 30.80 -22.18 18.60
N THR A 50 31.32 -21.91 17.40
CA THR A 50 32.78 -21.83 17.16
C THR A 50 33.14 -20.39 16.81
N GLU A 51 34.30 -19.94 17.34
CA GLU A 51 34.87 -18.64 16.99
C GLU A 51 35.70 -18.81 15.70
N THR A 52 35.26 -18.17 14.62
CA THR A 52 36.05 -18.13 13.37
C THR A 52 37.00 -16.92 13.37
N GLN A 53 36.65 -15.88 14.12
CA GLN A 53 37.53 -14.78 14.52
C GLN A 53 37.33 -14.57 16.03
N ALA A 54 38.40 -14.73 16.80
CA ALA A 54 38.32 -14.55 18.23
C ALA A 54 38.12 -13.11 18.62
N GLY A 55 37.22 -12.89 19.59
CA GLY A 55 36.88 -11.55 20.11
C GLY A 55 36.60 -11.63 21.62
N SER A 56 35.98 -10.60 22.14
CA SER A 56 35.50 -10.58 23.53
C SER A 56 34.16 -9.83 23.59
N GLY A 57 33.56 -9.78 24.76
CA GLY A 57 32.25 -9.08 24.93
C GLY A 57 31.05 -9.98 24.73
N TYR A 58 31.26 -11.29 24.75
CA TYR A 58 30.21 -12.30 24.72
C TYR A 58 30.54 -13.50 25.59
N THR A 59 29.55 -14.31 25.86
CA THR A 59 29.70 -15.64 26.47
C THR A 59 28.97 -16.68 25.64
N ILE A 60 29.50 -17.89 25.64
CA ILE A 60 28.92 -19.05 24.95
C ILE A 60 28.59 -20.11 26.01
N ASP A 61 27.32 -20.54 26.03
CA ASP A 61 26.86 -21.67 26.82
C ASP A 61 26.13 -22.66 25.90
N GLY A 62 26.86 -23.71 25.48
CA GLY A 62 26.37 -24.66 24.49
C GLY A 62 26.07 -23.99 23.13
N THR A 63 24.82 -23.88 22.79
CA THR A 63 24.29 -23.21 21.58
C THR A 63 23.66 -21.85 21.87
N THR A 64 23.87 -21.31 23.06
CA THR A 64 23.39 -19.95 23.42
C THR A 64 24.57 -18.97 23.40
N LEU A 65 24.44 -17.94 22.58
CA LEU A 65 25.34 -16.79 22.52
C LEU A 65 24.76 -15.64 23.31
N THR A 66 25.46 -15.14 24.30
CA THR A 66 25.05 -13.93 25.05
C THR A 66 26.03 -12.80 24.81
N ILE A 67 25.58 -11.72 24.19
CA ILE A 67 26.33 -10.48 24.01
C ILE A 67 26.31 -9.69 25.32
N THR A 68 27.48 -9.31 25.81
CA THR A 68 27.64 -8.67 27.15
C THR A 68 28.28 -7.30 27.09
N THR A 69 28.81 -6.86 25.96
CA THR A 69 29.36 -5.51 25.74
C THR A 69 28.99 -4.97 24.37
N ALA A 70 29.11 -3.64 24.17
CA ALA A 70 29.04 -3.01 22.86
C ALA A 70 30.08 -3.63 21.90
N GLY A 71 29.78 -3.59 20.62
CA GLY A 71 30.68 -4.09 19.57
C GLY A 71 29.92 -4.72 18.40
N THR A 72 30.68 -5.14 17.39
CA THR A 72 30.16 -5.77 16.18
C THR A 72 30.41 -7.28 16.20
N TYR A 73 29.34 -8.05 16.03
CA TYR A 73 29.36 -9.51 16.10
C TYR A 73 28.80 -10.10 14.81
N ARG A 74 29.64 -10.70 13.98
CA ARG A 74 29.24 -11.42 12.78
C ARG A 74 28.83 -12.84 13.16
N ILE A 75 27.63 -13.24 12.78
CA ILE A 75 27.03 -14.49 13.24
C ILE A 75 26.44 -15.22 12.04
N GLY A 76 26.92 -16.44 11.80
CA GLY A 76 26.44 -17.29 10.71
C GLY A 76 26.34 -18.75 11.12
N GLY A 77 26.09 -19.62 10.14
CA GLY A 77 26.01 -21.09 10.34
C GLY A 77 24.59 -21.57 10.62
N SER A 78 24.45 -22.81 11.13
CA SER A 78 23.12 -23.42 11.28
C SER A 78 23.02 -24.20 12.59
N CYS A 79 21.98 -23.96 13.36
CA CYS A 79 21.65 -24.66 14.59
C CYS A 79 20.14 -24.85 14.74
N THR A 80 19.74 -26.09 15.08
CA THR A 80 18.31 -26.45 15.25
C THR A 80 17.79 -26.17 16.66
N GLU A 81 18.67 -25.85 17.61
CA GLU A 81 18.31 -25.45 18.97
C GLU A 81 19.36 -24.47 19.48
N GLY A 82 19.17 -23.17 19.32
CA GLY A 82 20.12 -22.15 19.68
C GLY A 82 19.49 -20.77 19.84
N ALA A 83 20.20 -19.89 20.56
CA ALA A 83 19.71 -18.54 20.81
C ALA A 83 20.84 -17.49 20.81
N ILE A 84 20.48 -16.27 20.43
CA ILE A 84 21.30 -15.07 20.57
C ILE A 84 20.61 -14.13 21.56
N ILE A 85 21.28 -13.78 22.62
CA ILE A 85 20.74 -12.93 23.69
C ILE A 85 21.60 -11.67 23.79
N VAL A 86 21.04 -10.50 23.59
CA VAL A 86 21.69 -9.22 23.88
C VAL A 86 21.34 -8.80 25.31
N SER A 87 22.36 -8.57 26.13
CA SER A 87 22.18 -8.24 27.56
C SER A 87 21.51 -6.87 27.74
N LYS A 88 20.84 -6.70 28.88
CA LYS A 88 20.11 -5.47 29.26
C LYS A 88 21.03 -4.24 29.26
N GLY A 89 20.53 -3.14 28.73
CA GLY A 89 21.16 -1.80 28.86
C GLY A 89 22.39 -1.60 27.97
N LEU A 90 22.61 -2.47 26.99
CA LEU A 90 23.70 -2.28 26.03
C LEU A 90 23.29 -1.30 24.95
N SER A 91 24.20 -0.41 24.59
CA SER A 91 24.09 0.44 23.41
C SER A 91 25.25 0.13 22.45
N ASN A 92 25.08 0.53 21.17
CA ASN A 92 26.09 0.30 20.12
C ASN A 92 26.47 -1.19 19.94
N VAL A 93 25.46 -2.05 19.92
CA VAL A 93 25.60 -3.45 19.55
C VAL A 93 25.20 -3.60 18.09
N THR A 94 26.08 -4.17 17.27
CA THR A 94 25.75 -4.57 15.90
C THR A 94 25.82 -6.07 15.78
N LEU A 95 24.69 -6.70 15.42
CA LEU A 95 24.62 -8.10 15.04
C LEU A 95 24.58 -8.20 13.53
N ILE A 96 25.62 -8.75 12.91
CA ILE A 96 25.62 -9.04 11.47
C ILE A 96 25.17 -10.49 11.31
N LEU A 97 23.95 -10.70 10.79
CA LEU A 97 23.46 -12.02 10.44
C LEU A 97 23.91 -12.36 9.02
N ASP A 98 24.81 -13.34 8.92
CA ASP A 98 25.48 -13.74 7.68
C ASP A 98 25.13 -15.20 7.36
N ASP A 99 24.10 -15.42 6.52
CA ASP A 99 23.57 -16.74 6.17
C ASP A 99 23.27 -17.62 7.42
N LEU A 100 22.68 -17.02 8.45
CA LEU A 100 22.36 -17.70 9.70
C LEU A 100 21.04 -18.48 9.58
N THR A 101 21.07 -19.77 9.92
CA THR A 101 19.84 -20.55 10.13
C THR A 101 19.75 -20.97 11.59
N LEU A 102 18.80 -20.38 12.33
CA LEU A 102 18.66 -20.59 13.76
C LEU A 102 17.23 -20.94 14.14
N SER A 103 17.05 -22.05 14.85
CA SER A 103 15.78 -22.44 15.43
C SER A 103 15.91 -22.57 16.95
N SER A 104 14.81 -22.33 17.66
CA SER A 104 14.74 -22.56 19.10
C SER A 104 13.35 -23.01 19.51
N SER A 105 13.27 -23.93 20.47
CA SER A 105 12.04 -24.40 21.11
C SER A 105 11.95 -24.03 22.58
N THR A 106 12.99 -23.41 23.13
CA THR A 106 13.10 -23.07 24.57
C THR A 106 13.06 -21.57 24.84
N THR A 107 13.28 -20.74 23.82
CA THR A 107 13.23 -19.28 23.88
C THR A 107 13.19 -18.75 22.44
N ALA A 108 13.01 -17.45 22.25
CA ALA A 108 13.16 -16.86 20.93
C ALA A 108 14.58 -17.06 20.36
N PRO A 109 14.75 -17.34 19.07
CA PRO A 109 16.06 -17.37 18.42
C PRO A 109 16.91 -16.10 18.65
N ILE A 110 16.27 -14.92 18.70
CA ILE A 110 16.95 -13.67 19.06
C ILE A 110 16.16 -12.94 20.15
N VAL A 111 16.83 -12.62 21.26
CA VAL A 111 16.26 -11.86 22.38
C VAL A 111 17.11 -10.62 22.66
N VAL A 112 16.53 -9.44 22.49
CA VAL A 112 17.12 -8.17 22.91
C VAL A 112 16.50 -7.80 24.26
N LYS A 113 17.29 -7.86 25.34
CA LYS A 113 16.82 -7.56 26.71
C LYS A 113 16.57 -6.05 26.89
N LYS A 114 15.80 -5.68 27.92
CA LYS A 114 15.34 -4.29 28.22
C LYS A 114 16.42 -3.22 28.07
N SER A 115 16.03 -2.08 27.49
CA SER A 115 16.85 -0.85 27.38
C SER A 115 18.17 -1.07 26.61
N ALA A 116 18.15 -1.90 25.58
CA ALA A 116 19.28 -2.10 24.69
C ALA A 116 19.02 -1.45 23.32
N THR A 117 20.08 -0.95 22.67
CA THR A 117 20.05 -0.44 21.30
C THR A 117 20.90 -1.32 20.41
N VAL A 118 20.27 -1.89 19.36
CA VAL A 118 20.88 -2.91 18.51
C VAL A 118 20.68 -2.57 17.04
N ASN A 119 21.76 -2.62 16.28
CA ASN A 119 21.70 -2.71 14.83
C ASN A 119 21.70 -4.18 14.41
N LEU A 120 20.65 -4.64 13.75
CA LEU A 120 20.55 -5.96 13.16
C LEU A 120 20.83 -5.86 11.66
N HIS A 121 22.07 -6.07 11.29
CA HIS A 121 22.52 -5.94 9.92
C HIS A 121 22.39 -7.29 9.20
N LEU A 122 21.63 -7.30 8.11
CA LEU A 122 21.33 -8.50 7.34
C LEU A 122 22.27 -8.59 6.14
N GLU A 123 22.97 -9.71 6.04
CA GLU A 123 23.79 -10.08 4.89
C GLU A 123 23.42 -11.49 4.41
N GLY A 124 23.40 -11.71 3.10
CA GLY A 124 22.97 -13.00 2.54
C GLY A 124 21.53 -13.34 2.91
N THR A 125 21.23 -14.59 3.20
CA THR A 125 19.87 -15.02 3.55
C THR A 125 19.87 -15.73 4.90
N SER A 126 19.28 -15.12 5.90
CA SER A 126 19.14 -15.70 7.24
C SER A 126 17.71 -16.22 7.47
N THR A 127 17.61 -17.31 8.24
CA THR A 127 16.33 -17.92 8.62
C THR A 127 16.25 -18.10 10.12
N LEU A 128 15.20 -17.56 10.74
CA LEU A 128 14.92 -17.70 12.16
C LEU A 128 13.59 -18.46 12.34
N THR A 129 13.59 -19.52 13.13
CA THR A 129 12.41 -20.33 13.41
C THR A 129 12.14 -20.38 14.91
N ASP A 130 11.00 -19.83 15.30
CA ASP A 130 10.49 -19.95 16.66
C ASP A 130 9.59 -21.19 16.76
N ASN A 131 9.99 -22.12 17.62
CA ASN A 131 9.27 -23.36 17.90
C ASN A 131 8.90 -23.47 19.40
N GLU A 132 8.83 -22.36 20.13
CA GLU A 132 8.37 -22.38 21.52
C GLU A 132 6.95 -22.99 21.59
N ASP A 133 6.64 -23.64 22.69
CA ASP A 133 5.28 -24.20 22.89
C ASP A 133 4.33 -23.08 23.35
N PRO A 134 3.31 -22.73 22.58
CA PRO A 134 2.34 -21.70 22.97
C PRO A 134 1.64 -21.97 24.33
N ALA A 135 1.58 -23.21 24.76
CA ALA A 135 1.02 -23.55 26.07
C ALA A 135 1.84 -22.98 27.25
N ASN A 136 3.10 -22.65 27.01
CA ASN A 136 3.97 -22.05 28.03
C ASN A 136 3.66 -20.59 28.32
N GLU A 137 2.97 -19.87 27.44
CA GLU A 137 2.58 -18.47 27.65
C GLU A 137 1.69 -18.28 28.89
N THR A 138 0.84 -19.26 29.18
CA THR A 138 -0.08 -19.22 30.32
C THR A 138 0.40 -20.05 31.51
N SER A 139 1.64 -20.55 31.47
CA SER A 139 2.19 -21.38 32.55
C SER A 139 2.33 -20.57 33.84
N THR A 140 1.82 -21.15 34.93
CA THR A 140 2.04 -20.64 36.29
C THR A 140 3.40 -21.04 36.88
N ASP A 141 4.17 -21.82 36.15
CA ASP A 141 5.55 -22.15 36.50
C ASP A 141 6.44 -20.97 36.09
N THR A 142 6.87 -20.18 37.05
CA THR A 142 7.70 -19.01 36.84
C THR A 142 9.02 -19.31 36.14
N THR A 143 9.51 -20.55 36.20
CA THR A 143 10.72 -20.96 35.50
C THR A 143 10.50 -21.20 34.00
N VAL A 144 9.28 -21.53 33.59
CA VAL A 144 8.91 -21.76 32.19
C VAL A 144 8.32 -20.47 31.58
N ALA A 145 7.48 -19.77 32.34
CA ALA A 145 6.88 -18.51 31.88
C ALA A 145 7.93 -17.41 31.60
N ASP A 146 9.02 -17.37 32.39
CA ASP A 146 10.11 -16.44 32.13
C ASP A 146 10.92 -16.78 30.86
N ALA A 147 10.80 -17.97 30.33
CA ALA A 147 11.49 -18.41 29.14
C ALA A 147 10.67 -18.19 27.85
N PHE A 148 9.32 -18.18 27.94
CA PHE A 148 8.47 -17.99 26.77
C PHE A 148 8.53 -16.54 26.27
N GLU A 149 9.10 -16.36 25.08
CA GLU A 149 9.24 -15.04 24.46
C GLU A 149 8.16 -14.79 23.39
N GLY A 150 7.65 -15.83 22.78
CA GLY A 150 6.53 -15.82 21.82
C GLY A 150 6.81 -15.05 20.55
N ALA A 151 8.05 -15.07 20.07
CA ALA A 151 8.44 -14.45 18.81
C ALA A 151 9.80 -14.96 18.33
N ALA A 152 10.04 -15.00 17.03
CA ALA A 152 11.36 -15.35 16.50
C ALA A 152 12.42 -14.28 16.83
N ILE A 153 12.01 -13.01 16.88
CA ILE A 153 12.83 -11.91 17.39
C ILE A 153 12.01 -11.19 18.48
N LYS A 154 12.48 -11.28 19.72
CA LYS A 154 11.89 -10.59 20.86
C LYS A 154 12.72 -9.38 21.28
N VAL A 155 12.10 -8.20 21.24
CA VAL A 155 12.69 -6.94 21.69
C VAL A 155 11.96 -6.51 22.95
N LYS A 156 12.64 -6.50 24.10
CA LYS A 156 12.03 -6.16 25.39
C LYS A 156 11.86 -4.64 25.51
N SER A 157 11.02 -4.23 26.47
CA SER A 157 10.62 -2.84 26.71
C SER A 157 11.79 -1.86 26.78
N GLY A 158 11.60 -0.67 26.18
CA GLY A 158 12.57 0.40 26.14
C GLY A 158 13.81 0.13 25.29
N SER A 159 13.78 -0.87 24.43
CA SER A 159 14.87 -1.20 23.50
C SER A 159 14.55 -0.71 22.10
N SER A 160 15.60 -0.34 21.35
CA SER A 160 15.48 0.00 19.93
C SER A 160 16.26 -1.01 19.09
N VAL A 161 15.63 -1.52 18.02
CA VAL A 161 16.28 -2.39 17.04
C VAL A 161 16.13 -1.80 15.66
N THR A 162 17.27 -1.52 15.03
CA THR A 162 17.33 -1.08 13.64
C THR A 162 17.72 -2.24 12.74
N PHE A 163 16.80 -2.65 11.87
CA PHE A 163 17.07 -3.64 10.81
C PHE A 163 17.68 -2.92 9.62
N CYS A 164 18.81 -3.37 9.14
CA CYS A 164 19.54 -2.74 8.04
C CYS A 164 20.30 -3.77 7.20
N GLY A 165 21.00 -3.31 6.17
CA GLY A 165 21.66 -4.18 5.20
C GLY A 165 20.75 -4.50 4.01
N ASP A 166 21.28 -5.32 3.10
CA ASP A 166 20.57 -5.73 1.87
C ASP A 166 20.29 -7.25 1.84
N GLY A 167 20.61 -7.94 2.91
CA GLY A 167 20.31 -9.37 3.07
C GLY A 167 18.85 -9.64 3.36
N ASP A 168 18.44 -10.88 3.11
CA ASP A 168 17.06 -11.33 3.32
C ASP A 168 16.91 -12.01 4.68
N LEU A 169 15.76 -11.82 5.32
CA LEU A 169 15.42 -12.46 6.58
C LEU A 169 14.11 -13.25 6.45
N ASN A 170 14.21 -14.58 6.58
CA ASN A 170 13.04 -15.45 6.65
C ASN A 170 12.71 -15.74 8.11
N ILE A 171 11.50 -15.48 8.51
CA ILE A 171 10.98 -15.76 9.85
C ILE A 171 9.86 -16.78 9.77
N VAL A 172 9.99 -17.85 10.56
CA VAL A 172 8.95 -18.86 10.75
C VAL A 172 8.50 -18.82 12.20
N ALA A 173 7.36 -18.18 12.43
CA ALA A 173 6.80 -17.96 13.77
C ALA A 173 5.78 -19.04 14.11
N ASN A 174 6.23 -20.16 14.68
CA ASN A 174 5.31 -21.26 15.02
C ASN A 174 4.63 -21.09 16.39
N ALA A 175 5.22 -20.29 17.28
CA ALA A 175 4.67 -20.06 18.62
C ALA A 175 3.65 -18.93 18.64
N LYS A 176 4.06 -17.71 18.25
CA LYS A 176 3.16 -16.54 18.30
C LYS A 176 3.50 -15.52 17.21
N ASN A 177 4.36 -14.54 17.46
CA ASN A 177 4.66 -13.45 16.54
C ASN A 177 5.92 -13.70 15.70
N GLY A 178 6.04 -13.06 14.55
CA GLY A 178 7.32 -13.06 13.82
C GLY A 178 8.36 -12.22 14.54
N ILE A 179 8.09 -10.93 14.68
CA ILE A 179 8.89 -9.97 15.47
C ILE A 179 7.97 -9.36 16.53
N LYS A 180 8.45 -9.25 17.77
CA LYS A 180 7.68 -8.62 18.85
C LYS A 180 8.52 -7.63 19.64
N GLY A 181 8.15 -6.33 19.55
CA GLY A 181 8.60 -5.28 20.46
C GLY A 181 7.70 -5.19 21.69
N GLY A 182 8.26 -4.97 22.87
CA GLY A 182 7.53 -4.68 24.11
C GLY A 182 7.21 -3.20 24.28
N SER A 183 6.63 -2.84 25.44
CA SER A 183 6.24 -1.48 25.78
C SER A 183 7.41 -0.50 25.57
N THR A 184 7.16 0.62 24.93
CA THR A 184 8.16 1.63 24.56
C THR A 184 9.37 1.10 23.75
N ALA A 185 9.25 -0.07 23.13
CA ALA A 185 10.24 -0.54 22.16
C ALA A 185 10.07 0.20 20.83
N GLU A 186 11.18 0.32 20.11
CA GLU A 186 11.18 0.92 18.79
C GLU A 186 11.76 -0.06 17.76
N LEU A 187 11.01 -0.35 16.71
CA LEU A 187 11.44 -1.17 15.58
C LEU A 187 11.62 -0.29 14.35
N ILE A 188 12.86 -0.18 13.86
CA ILE A 188 13.21 0.66 12.72
C ILE A 188 13.70 -0.22 11.58
N PHE A 189 13.11 -0.09 10.39
CA PHE A 189 13.45 -0.89 9.22
C PHE A 189 14.06 -0.02 8.12
N ASN A 190 15.38 -0.10 8.01
CA ASN A 190 16.22 0.67 7.08
C ASN A 190 16.85 -0.23 5.98
N GLY A 191 16.74 -1.56 6.10
CA GLY A 191 17.31 -2.49 5.14
C GLY A 191 16.57 -2.49 3.80
N SER A 192 17.31 -2.72 2.71
CA SER A 192 16.73 -2.84 1.37
C SER A 192 16.39 -4.29 0.97
N GLY A 193 16.75 -5.28 1.80
CA GLY A 193 16.45 -6.69 1.57
C GLY A 193 15.00 -7.06 1.83
N THR A 194 14.71 -8.36 1.75
CA THR A 194 13.37 -8.90 1.97
C THR A 194 13.22 -9.40 3.40
N ILE A 195 12.17 -8.99 4.08
CA ILE A 195 11.71 -9.60 5.33
C ILE A 195 10.47 -10.43 5.03
N ASN A 196 10.63 -11.74 5.08
CA ASN A 196 9.56 -12.70 4.85
C ASN A 196 9.13 -13.29 6.18
N VAL A 197 7.89 -13.02 6.59
CA VAL A 197 7.31 -13.56 7.83
C VAL A 197 6.22 -14.55 7.48
N SER A 198 6.39 -15.79 7.93
CA SER A 198 5.37 -16.82 7.86
C SER A 198 5.07 -17.33 9.27
N GLY A 199 3.82 -17.45 9.62
CA GLY A 199 3.37 -18.04 10.87
C GLY A 199 2.70 -19.38 10.64
N ASN A 200 2.54 -20.15 11.71
CA ASN A 200 1.63 -21.27 11.71
C ASN A 200 0.21 -20.73 11.71
N ALA A 201 -0.25 -20.39 10.52
CA ALA A 201 -1.60 -19.93 10.33
C ALA A 201 -2.58 -21.03 10.73
N LYS A 202 -3.20 -20.88 11.87
CA LYS A 202 -4.39 -21.64 12.25
C LYS A 202 -5.54 -20.66 12.27
N TYR A 203 -6.25 -20.63 11.20
CA TYR A 203 -7.19 -19.60 11.11
C TYR A 203 -8.44 -19.98 10.51
N TYR A 204 -9.24 -19.02 10.10
CA TYR A 204 -10.59 -19.15 9.63
C TYR A 204 -11.41 -20.15 10.45
N GLY A 205 -11.66 -19.79 11.71
CA GLY A 205 -12.62 -20.49 12.51
C GLY A 205 -12.11 -21.39 13.64
N ALA A 206 -10.95 -21.10 14.20
CA ALA A 206 -10.62 -21.68 15.50
C ALA A 206 -11.45 -20.98 16.59
N THR A 207 -12.61 -21.51 16.88
CA THR A 207 -13.56 -21.05 17.92
C THR A 207 -13.08 -21.35 19.34
N THR A 208 -11.79 -21.47 19.59
CA THR A 208 -11.27 -21.67 20.93
C THR A 208 -10.66 -20.36 21.40
N SER A 209 -11.33 -19.73 22.35
CA SER A 209 -10.75 -18.70 23.20
C SER A 209 -9.38 -19.19 23.72
N GLY A 210 -8.29 -18.58 23.23
CA GLY A 210 -6.92 -18.97 23.57
C GLY A 210 -6.07 -19.44 22.38
N ALA A 211 -6.52 -19.34 21.14
CA ALA A 211 -5.64 -19.49 19.99
C ALA A 211 -4.62 -18.34 19.98
N ALA A 212 -3.34 -18.67 19.85
CA ALA A 212 -2.30 -17.67 19.80
C ALA A 212 -2.55 -16.70 18.64
N VAL A 213 -2.62 -15.44 18.96
CA VAL A 213 -2.87 -14.35 18.01
C VAL A 213 -1.51 -13.98 17.45
N ASN A 214 -1.22 -14.38 16.21
CA ASN A 214 0.11 -14.26 15.61
C ASN A 214 0.15 -13.06 14.67
N ASN A 215 0.74 -11.95 15.15
CA ASN A 215 1.05 -10.85 14.25
C ASN A 215 2.34 -11.16 13.48
N GLY A 216 2.43 -10.67 12.26
CA GLY A 216 3.67 -10.75 11.50
C GLY A 216 4.77 -9.95 12.18
N ILE A 217 4.57 -8.63 12.29
CA ILE A 217 5.45 -7.71 13.01
C ILE A 217 4.58 -6.96 14.03
N GLY A 218 4.82 -7.17 15.30
CA GLY A 218 4.10 -6.51 16.38
C GLY A 218 5.02 -5.69 17.28
N CYS A 219 4.54 -4.55 17.76
CA CYS A 219 5.24 -3.72 18.73
C CYS A 219 4.25 -3.05 19.67
N ASP A 220 4.55 -3.04 20.96
CA ASP A 220 3.75 -2.28 21.94
C ASP A 220 4.26 -0.82 22.08
N GLY A 221 5.31 -0.46 21.34
CA GLY A 221 5.85 0.88 21.21
C GLY A 221 5.63 1.44 19.79
N SER A 222 6.70 1.68 19.02
CA SER A 222 6.61 2.26 17.69
C SER A 222 7.25 1.40 16.60
N ILE A 223 6.74 1.54 15.37
CA ILE A 223 7.31 0.90 14.18
C ILE A 223 7.58 1.98 13.14
N VAL A 224 8.81 2.03 12.62
CA VAL A 224 9.20 2.92 11.52
C VAL A 224 9.75 2.08 10.36
N ILE A 225 9.15 2.19 9.19
CA ILE A 225 9.59 1.48 7.99
C ILE A 225 10.00 2.51 6.93
N ASN A 226 11.28 2.52 6.61
CA ASN A 226 11.82 3.46 5.64
C ASN A 226 11.94 2.87 4.23
N GLN A 227 12.26 1.59 4.13
CA GLN A 227 12.38 0.87 2.85
C GLN A 227 12.37 -0.65 3.07
N GLY A 228 12.58 -1.43 2.02
CA GLY A 228 12.66 -2.90 2.05
C GLY A 228 11.45 -3.55 1.40
N THR A 229 11.50 -4.88 1.31
CA THR A 229 10.39 -5.70 0.81
C THR A 229 9.86 -6.55 1.95
N TYR A 230 8.55 -6.57 2.13
CA TYR A 230 7.88 -7.27 3.21
C TYR A 230 6.86 -8.24 2.62
N VAL A 231 7.08 -9.53 2.84
CA VAL A 231 6.14 -10.60 2.48
C VAL A 231 5.64 -11.20 3.78
N ILE A 232 4.41 -10.86 4.17
CA ILE A 232 3.89 -11.19 5.50
C ILE A 232 2.64 -12.04 5.36
N LYS A 233 2.66 -13.22 5.99
CA LYS A 233 1.47 -14.03 6.21
C LYS A 233 1.22 -14.15 7.71
N ALA A 234 0.15 -13.55 8.16
CA ALA A 234 -0.18 -13.47 9.57
C ALA A 234 -1.57 -14.03 9.86
N ALA A 235 -1.69 -14.60 11.00
CA ALA A 235 -2.92 -15.16 11.50
C ALA A 235 -3.78 -14.19 12.27
N ASN A 236 -3.25 -13.07 12.51
CA ASN A 236 -3.92 -11.89 13.02
C ASN A 236 -3.43 -10.74 12.14
N ASP A 237 -2.88 -9.70 12.72
CA ASP A 237 -2.50 -8.51 11.99
C ASP A 237 -1.14 -8.70 11.27
N GLY A 238 -1.03 -8.14 10.09
CA GLY A 238 0.23 -8.18 9.35
C GLY A 238 1.31 -7.38 10.07
N ILE A 239 1.07 -6.10 10.29
CA ILE A 239 1.92 -5.18 11.05
C ILE A 239 1.04 -4.47 12.09
N LYS A 240 1.44 -4.53 13.36
CA LYS A 240 0.65 -3.94 14.44
C LYS A 240 1.51 -3.18 15.43
N SER A 241 1.13 -1.95 15.73
CA SER A 241 1.65 -1.21 16.88
C SER A 241 0.49 -0.86 17.81
N ALA A 242 0.44 -1.57 18.94
CA ALA A 242 -0.60 -1.36 19.95
C ALA A 242 -0.02 -1.68 21.33
N PRO A 243 -0.06 -0.74 22.28
CA PRO A 243 0.36 -0.97 23.65
C PRO A 243 -0.46 -2.08 24.32
N ASP A 244 0.20 -2.96 25.08
CA ASP A 244 -0.51 -3.98 25.85
C ASP A 244 -1.20 -3.36 27.09
N ALA A 245 -2.49 -3.64 27.24
CA ALA A 245 -3.29 -3.18 28.37
C ALA A 245 -2.81 -3.66 29.75
N THR A 246 -2.01 -4.70 29.79
CA THR A 246 -1.67 -5.43 31.02
C THR A 246 -0.34 -5.03 31.69
N ASP A 247 0.45 -4.15 31.08
CA ASP A 247 1.77 -3.76 31.63
C ASP A 247 1.69 -2.62 32.68
N GLU A 248 0.54 -2.48 33.36
CA GLU A 248 0.32 -1.49 34.41
C GLU A 248 1.18 -1.69 35.68
N THR A 249 1.95 -2.79 35.75
CA THR A 249 2.62 -3.18 37.00
C THR A 249 3.88 -2.41 37.33
N GLU A 250 4.42 -1.57 36.45
CA GLU A 250 5.67 -0.82 36.75
C GLU A 250 5.52 0.70 36.90
N GLY A 251 4.31 1.28 36.94
CA GLY A 251 4.12 2.70 37.24
C GLY A 251 4.81 3.69 36.31
N THR A 252 5.16 3.23 35.11
CA THR A 252 5.64 4.06 34.02
C THR A 252 4.43 4.70 33.34
N THR A 253 4.31 6.02 33.46
CA THR A 253 3.47 6.80 32.55
C THR A 253 3.88 6.42 31.13
N ILE A 254 2.94 5.82 30.39
CA ILE A 254 3.10 5.56 28.96
C ILE A 254 3.47 6.91 28.34
N ASP A 255 4.58 6.96 27.62
CA ASP A 255 4.88 8.10 26.74
C ASP A 255 3.86 8.07 25.61
N THR A 256 2.79 8.86 25.81
CA THR A 256 1.62 8.86 24.92
C THR A 256 1.93 9.42 23.53
N GLU A 257 3.12 10.01 23.31
CA GLU A 257 3.47 10.61 22.01
C GLU A 257 4.03 9.59 21.01
N SER A 258 4.51 8.42 21.46
CA SER A 258 5.11 7.41 20.55
C SER A 258 4.47 6.03 20.63
N ALA A 259 3.71 5.74 21.65
CA ALA A 259 3.11 4.42 21.83
C ALA A 259 1.98 4.20 20.83
N GLY A 260 2.00 3.02 20.18
CA GLY A 260 0.96 2.64 19.23
C GLY A 260 1.05 3.37 17.89
N THR A 261 2.24 3.77 17.44
CA THR A 261 2.44 4.46 16.15
C THR A 261 3.10 3.56 15.12
N VAL A 262 2.65 3.67 13.86
CA VAL A 262 3.30 3.09 12.69
C VAL A 262 3.57 4.19 11.68
N THR A 263 4.83 4.35 11.26
CA THR A 263 5.23 5.28 10.21
C THR A 263 5.88 4.53 9.07
N ILE A 264 5.32 4.65 7.87
CA ILE A 264 5.85 4.03 6.65
C ILE A 264 6.26 5.11 5.67
N ASN A 265 7.56 5.24 5.43
CA ASN A 265 8.11 6.21 4.49
C ASN A 265 8.30 5.62 3.09
N GLY A 266 8.41 4.29 2.98
CA GLY A 266 8.61 3.59 1.71
C GLY A 266 8.61 2.08 1.91
N GLY A 267 8.96 1.34 0.86
CA GLY A 267 9.00 -0.13 0.85
C GLY A 267 7.93 -0.76 -0.02
N THR A 268 8.02 -2.08 -0.18
CA THR A 268 7.04 -2.89 -0.91
C THR A 268 6.46 -3.93 0.02
N PHE A 269 5.15 -4.02 0.08
CA PHE A 269 4.40 -4.84 1.03
C PHE A 269 3.46 -5.79 0.29
N ASP A 270 3.61 -7.07 0.55
CA ASP A 270 2.69 -8.15 0.18
C ASP A 270 2.20 -8.78 1.51
N ILE A 271 0.99 -8.41 1.93
CA ILE A 271 0.43 -8.79 3.23
C ILE A 271 -0.85 -9.60 3.04
N ASP A 272 -0.85 -10.84 3.54
CA ASP A 272 -2.02 -11.71 3.65
C ASP A 272 -2.26 -11.97 5.15
N ALA A 273 -3.22 -11.26 5.74
CA ALA A 273 -3.52 -11.30 7.17
C ALA A 273 -4.96 -11.77 7.41
N ASP A 274 -5.17 -12.54 8.47
CA ASP A 274 -6.53 -12.89 8.87
C ASP A 274 -7.22 -11.78 9.68
N GLY A 275 -6.44 -10.97 10.40
CA GLY A 275 -6.85 -9.73 11.03
C GLY A 275 -6.59 -8.51 10.15
N ASP A 276 -6.19 -7.41 10.76
CA ASP A 276 -5.91 -6.16 10.05
C ASP A 276 -4.59 -6.25 9.24
N GLY A 277 -4.54 -5.60 8.08
CA GLY A 277 -3.32 -5.57 7.29
C GLY A 277 -2.21 -4.82 8.01
N ILE A 278 -2.47 -3.54 8.31
CA ILE A 278 -1.57 -2.68 9.09
C ILE A 278 -2.42 -1.89 10.11
N GLN A 279 -2.11 -2.05 11.39
CA GLN A 279 -2.82 -1.38 12.49
C GLN A 279 -1.85 -0.52 13.33
N ALA A 280 -2.29 0.67 13.69
CA ALA A 280 -1.70 1.49 14.72
C ALA A 280 -2.77 1.87 15.75
N ASP A 281 -2.40 1.91 17.03
CA ASP A 281 -3.33 2.30 18.10
C ASP A 281 -3.64 3.80 18.04
N SER A 282 -2.62 4.65 17.92
CA SER A 282 -2.79 6.10 17.95
C SER A 282 -2.61 6.77 16.58
N ALA A 283 -1.59 6.39 15.81
CA ALA A 283 -1.36 7.02 14.50
C ALA A 283 -0.74 6.06 13.48
N LEU A 284 -1.37 5.96 12.32
CA LEU A 284 -0.82 5.31 11.14
C LEU A 284 -0.48 6.38 10.10
N ASN A 285 0.83 6.58 9.87
CA ASN A 285 1.33 7.56 8.92
C ASN A 285 1.99 6.86 7.72
N ILE A 286 1.46 7.06 6.51
CA ILE A 286 2.01 6.47 5.29
C ILE A 286 2.41 7.60 4.33
N ASN A 287 3.71 7.74 4.13
CA ASN A 287 4.28 8.76 3.27
C ASN A 287 4.62 8.26 1.86
N GLY A 288 4.72 6.94 1.69
CA GLY A 288 5.03 6.30 0.42
C GLY A 288 5.03 4.78 0.54
N GLY A 289 5.41 4.09 -0.52
CA GLY A 289 5.48 2.64 -0.59
C GLY A 289 4.48 2.04 -1.58
N THR A 290 4.61 0.74 -1.81
CA THR A 290 3.70 -0.05 -2.64
C THR A 290 3.10 -1.16 -1.80
N PHE A 291 1.78 -1.24 -1.78
CA PHE A 291 1.03 -2.13 -0.90
C PHE A 291 0.09 -3.02 -1.70
N ASP A 292 0.23 -4.33 -1.51
CA ASP A 292 -0.77 -5.33 -1.87
C ASP A 292 -1.21 -6.00 -0.57
N ILE A 293 -2.41 -5.63 -0.11
CA ILE A 293 -2.93 -6.07 1.19
C ILE A 293 -4.23 -6.82 0.99
N ARG A 294 -4.25 -8.03 1.51
CA ARG A 294 -5.43 -8.84 1.59
C ARG A 294 -5.71 -9.22 3.04
N THR A 295 -6.93 -8.96 3.50
CA THR A 295 -7.39 -9.37 4.83
C THR A 295 -8.54 -10.35 4.72
N TRP A 296 -8.63 -11.30 5.64
CA TRP A 296 -9.71 -12.27 5.72
C TRP A 296 -10.14 -12.87 4.40
N LYS A 297 -9.51 -13.46 3.56
CA LYS A 297 -9.94 -13.99 2.23
C LYS A 297 -10.47 -12.93 1.25
N GLY A 298 -10.43 -11.63 1.59
CA GLY A 298 -10.85 -10.52 0.74
C GLY A 298 -12.36 -10.22 0.73
N TYR A 299 -12.74 -9.24 -0.04
CA TYR A 299 -14.06 -8.61 -0.09
C TYR A 299 -15.25 -9.56 -0.36
N SER A 300 -15.02 -10.68 -1.01
CA SER A 300 -16.10 -11.58 -1.46
C SER A 300 -16.66 -12.46 -0.34
N VAL A 301 -16.12 -12.44 0.86
CA VAL A 301 -16.49 -13.30 1.98
C VAL A 301 -17.01 -12.56 3.21
N TRP A 302 -17.38 -11.30 3.05
CA TRP A 302 -17.96 -10.45 4.10
C TRP A 302 -19.10 -11.10 4.89
N ASN A 303 -19.88 -11.98 4.27
CA ASN A 303 -20.97 -12.73 4.95
C ASN A 303 -20.49 -13.97 5.74
N ASP A 304 -19.19 -14.17 5.91
CA ASP A 304 -18.70 -15.23 6.79
C ASP A 304 -18.97 -14.83 8.23
N THR A 305 -19.75 -15.65 8.95
CA THR A 305 -20.15 -15.39 10.35
C THR A 305 -18.97 -15.24 11.31
N LEU A 306 -17.77 -15.64 10.89
CA LEU A 306 -16.54 -15.52 11.66
C LEU A 306 -15.84 -14.17 11.42
N ALA A 307 -16.07 -13.53 10.29
CA ALA A 307 -15.52 -12.20 10.03
C ALA A 307 -16.11 -11.12 10.97
N ASN A 308 -17.32 -11.36 11.50
CA ASN A 308 -17.99 -10.44 12.42
C ASN A 308 -17.40 -10.42 13.84
N ASP A 309 -16.59 -11.41 14.20
CA ASP A 309 -15.97 -11.51 15.52
C ASP A 309 -14.53 -10.94 15.53
N TYR A 310 -13.99 -10.58 14.34
CA TYR A 310 -12.60 -10.14 14.16
C TYR A 310 -12.55 -8.93 13.25
N SER A 311 -11.75 -7.91 13.64
CA SER A 311 -11.37 -6.83 12.74
C SER A 311 -10.51 -7.41 11.61
N CYS A 312 -10.80 -7.08 10.38
CA CYS A 312 -10.02 -7.49 9.21
C CYS A 312 -9.93 -6.35 8.17
N LYS A 313 -9.60 -5.17 8.69
CA LYS A 313 -9.44 -3.94 7.93
C LYS A 313 -8.11 -3.91 7.18
N GLY A 314 -8.03 -3.14 6.10
CA GLY A 314 -6.78 -3.01 5.35
C GLY A 314 -5.75 -2.19 6.09
N LEU A 315 -6.05 -0.93 6.29
CA LEU A 315 -5.26 0.05 7.05
C LEU A 315 -6.13 0.58 8.19
N LYS A 316 -5.61 0.55 9.41
CA LYS A 316 -6.39 0.86 10.60
C LYS A 316 -5.64 1.75 11.59
N ALA A 317 -6.28 2.83 12.05
CA ALA A 317 -5.87 3.60 13.21
C ALA A 317 -6.98 3.53 14.27
N SER A 318 -6.79 2.69 15.27
CA SER A 318 -7.81 2.39 16.27
C SER A 318 -7.18 1.66 17.43
N GLY A 319 -7.54 2.04 18.66
CA GLY A 319 -7.11 1.32 19.84
C GLY A 319 -7.64 1.87 21.16
N ASP A 320 -7.93 0.95 22.07
CA ASP A 320 -8.47 1.24 23.40
C ASP A 320 -7.56 2.18 24.22
N ARG A 321 -6.25 2.14 23.96
CA ARG A 321 -5.27 2.97 24.68
C ARG A 321 -5.26 4.41 24.22
N ALA A 322 -5.45 4.65 22.92
CA ALA A 322 -5.63 6.01 22.42
C ALA A 322 -6.88 6.64 23.06
N GLU A 323 -7.99 5.90 23.12
CA GLU A 323 -9.22 6.34 23.76
C GLU A 323 -9.02 6.62 25.27
N GLU A 324 -8.41 5.71 26.03
CA GLU A 324 -8.10 5.89 27.46
C GLU A 324 -7.19 7.09 27.72
N ALA A 325 -6.25 7.38 26.82
CA ALA A 325 -5.34 8.52 26.88
C ALA A 325 -5.98 9.83 26.39
N GLY A 326 -7.18 9.79 25.80
CA GLY A 326 -7.84 10.93 25.16
C GLY A 326 -7.13 11.38 23.89
N ILE A 327 -6.46 10.48 23.20
CA ILE A 327 -5.86 10.68 21.88
C ILE A 327 -6.87 10.26 20.83
N GLU A 328 -7.16 11.14 19.87
CA GLU A 328 -7.98 10.80 18.72
C GLU A 328 -7.11 10.03 17.71
N PRO A 329 -7.44 8.77 17.39
CA PRO A 329 -6.70 8.01 16.39
C PRO A 329 -6.66 8.72 15.03
N ALA A 330 -5.51 8.65 14.36
CA ALA A 330 -5.34 9.34 13.08
C ALA A 330 -4.68 8.43 12.03
N LEU A 331 -5.29 8.34 10.88
CA LEU A 331 -4.72 7.68 9.71
C LEU A 331 -4.39 8.73 8.66
N ASN A 332 -3.10 8.92 8.38
CA ASN A 332 -2.60 9.95 7.47
C ASN A 332 -1.86 9.30 6.29
N ILE A 333 -2.34 9.55 5.07
CA ILE A 333 -1.70 9.07 3.84
C ILE A 333 -1.33 10.25 2.95
N THR A 334 -0.03 10.43 2.71
CA THR A 334 0.48 11.50 1.85
C THR A 334 0.99 11.00 0.50
N GLY A 335 1.12 9.68 0.33
CA GLY A 335 1.56 9.05 -0.91
C GLY A 335 1.53 7.53 -0.82
N GLY A 336 1.94 6.88 -1.89
CA GLY A 336 1.98 5.42 -2.01
C GLY A 336 1.05 4.87 -3.08
N THR A 337 1.20 3.57 -3.36
CA THR A 337 0.33 2.83 -4.29
C THR A 337 -0.29 1.66 -3.53
N PHE A 338 -1.60 1.56 -3.56
CA PHE A 338 -2.36 0.62 -2.73
C PHE A 338 -3.28 -0.25 -3.59
N THR A 339 -3.13 -1.55 -3.43
CA THR A 339 -4.11 -2.56 -3.84
C THR A 339 -4.66 -3.20 -2.57
N LEU A 340 -5.91 -2.87 -2.23
CA LEU A 340 -6.55 -3.34 -0.99
C LEU A 340 -7.71 -4.26 -1.35
N ASN A 341 -7.69 -5.48 -0.79
CA ASN A 341 -8.73 -6.48 -0.93
C ASN A 341 -9.11 -7.02 0.45
N THR A 342 -10.05 -6.36 1.09
CA THR A 342 -10.30 -6.50 2.53
C THR A 342 -11.66 -7.13 2.81
N GLY A 343 -11.77 -7.82 3.91
CA GLY A 343 -13.04 -8.41 4.37
C GLY A 343 -13.95 -7.39 5.05
N ASP A 344 -13.37 -6.41 5.69
CA ASP A 344 -13.95 -5.27 6.40
C ASP A 344 -13.43 -3.99 5.73
N ASP A 345 -13.51 -2.79 6.32
CA ASP A 345 -13.09 -1.53 5.70
C ASP A 345 -11.69 -1.59 5.08
N ALA A 346 -11.52 -0.90 3.96
CA ALA A 346 -10.19 -0.87 3.37
C ALA A 346 -9.26 0.13 4.09
N VAL A 347 -9.79 1.27 4.52
CA VAL A 347 -9.07 2.32 5.27
C VAL A 347 -9.98 2.81 6.37
N HIS A 348 -9.56 2.68 7.63
CA HIS A 348 -10.41 3.01 8.78
C HIS A 348 -9.65 3.76 9.88
N SER A 349 -10.32 4.69 10.53
CA SER A 349 -9.89 5.28 11.80
C SER A 349 -11.08 5.54 12.72
N ASP A 350 -10.96 5.19 13.99
CA ASP A 350 -11.97 5.52 15.01
C ASP A 350 -12.12 7.04 15.23
N ALA A 351 -11.31 7.87 14.56
CA ALA A 351 -11.50 9.31 14.53
C ALA A 351 -11.25 9.90 13.14
N ASN A 352 -9.99 10.12 12.76
CA ASN A 352 -9.71 10.94 11.59
C ASN A 352 -8.95 10.18 10.50
N VAL A 353 -9.47 10.21 9.27
CA VAL A 353 -8.77 9.76 8.07
C VAL A 353 -8.43 10.97 7.20
N THR A 354 -7.15 11.11 6.87
CA THR A 354 -6.66 12.18 5.98
C THR A 354 -5.83 11.58 4.85
N VAL A 355 -6.30 11.71 3.61
CA VAL A 355 -5.62 11.19 2.42
C VAL A 355 -5.30 12.35 1.49
N THR A 356 -4.05 12.79 1.47
CA THR A 356 -3.63 13.95 0.65
C THR A 356 -2.91 13.57 -0.63
N GLY A 357 -2.54 12.29 -0.79
CA GLY A 357 -1.87 11.78 -1.99
C GLY A 357 -1.99 10.26 -2.08
N GLY A 358 -1.43 9.71 -3.14
CA GLY A 358 -1.40 8.25 -3.38
C GLY A 358 -2.39 7.77 -4.45
N THR A 359 -2.21 6.52 -4.85
CA THR A 359 -3.06 5.82 -5.82
C THR A 359 -3.66 4.59 -5.17
N PHE A 360 -4.97 4.45 -5.22
CA PHE A 360 -5.71 3.39 -4.54
C PHE A 360 -6.56 2.58 -5.53
N THR A 361 -6.46 1.27 -5.41
CA THR A 361 -7.39 0.32 -6.01
C THR A 361 -7.97 -0.54 -4.89
N ILE A 362 -9.25 -0.33 -4.61
CA ILE A 362 -9.93 -0.89 -3.44
C ILE A 362 -11.05 -1.82 -3.86
N ARG A 363 -11.12 -2.96 -3.17
CA ARG A 363 -12.29 -3.82 -3.06
C ARG A 363 -12.43 -4.22 -1.60
N THR A 364 -13.55 -3.91 -1.01
CA THR A 364 -13.80 -4.18 0.40
C THR A 364 -15.17 -4.80 0.61
N GLY A 365 -15.31 -5.53 1.71
CA GLY A 365 -16.59 -6.10 2.13
C GLY A 365 -17.50 -5.06 2.78
N ASP A 366 -16.89 -4.08 3.47
CA ASP A 366 -17.59 -2.96 4.10
C ASP A 366 -17.15 -1.65 3.43
N ASP A 367 -16.66 -0.65 4.15
CA ASP A 367 -16.49 0.68 3.60
C ASP A 367 -15.15 0.89 2.88
N GLY A 368 -15.19 1.73 1.85
CA GLY A 368 -13.98 2.02 1.09
C GLY A 368 -12.98 2.82 1.91
N MET A 369 -13.41 3.94 2.49
CA MET A 369 -12.63 4.75 3.44
C MET A 369 -13.56 5.34 4.48
N HIS A 370 -13.28 5.08 5.75
CA HIS A 370 -14.11 5.47 6.87
C HIS A 370 -13.31 6.17 7.98
N GLY A 371 -13.77 7.30 8.43
CA GLY A 371 -13.27 7.98 9.64
C GLY A 371 -14.44 8.41 10.51
N ASP A 372 -14.57 7.82 11.71
CA ASP A 372 -15.72 8.04 12.60
C ASP A 372 -16.01 9.53 12.85
N THR A 373 -14.96 10.34 12.99
CA THR A 373 -15.08 11.79 13.16
C THR A 373 -15.00 12.53 11.84
N SER A 374 -13.97 12.21 11.01
CA SER A 374 -13.80 12.91 9.74
C SER A 374 -13.04 12.10 8.71
N LEU A 375 -13.46 12.24 7.45
CA LEU A 375 -12.73 11.82 6.26
C LEU A 375 -12.36 13.06 5.43
N THR A 376 -11.06 13.31 5.28
CA THR A 376 -10.54 14.43 4.47
C THR A 376 -9.74 13.91 3.29
N ILE A 377 -10.10 14.29 2.07
CA ILE A 377 -9.47 13.85 0.83
C ILE A 377 -8.91 15.06 0.06
N GLY A 378 -7.63 14.97 -0.29
CA GLY A 378 -6.90 16.00 -1.01
C GLY A 378 -6.53 17.20 -0.15
N THR A 379 -6.00 18.22 -0.81
CA THR A 379 -5.62 19.50 -0.19
C THR A 379 -6.15 20.67 -1.00
N GLU A 380 -6.34 21.81 -0.36
CA GLU A 380 -6.77 23.03 -1.06
C GLU A 380 -5.70 23.42 -2.10
N GLY A 381 -6.13 23.53 -3.36
CA GLY A 381 -5.23 23.78 -4.47
C GLY A 381 -4.31 22.62 -4.86
N GLY A 382 -4.56 21.42 -4.34
CA GLY A 382 -3.83 20.19 -4.66
C GLY A 382 -3.96 19.78 -6.14
N PHE A 383 -3.13 18.84 -6.56
CA PHE A 383 -3.17 18.33 -7.92
C PHE A 383 -4.45 17.55 -8.22
N SER A 384 -4.80 17.49 -9.49
CA SER A 384 -6.07 16.88 -9.95
C SER A 384 -6.16 15.35 -9.73
N ARG A 385 -5.04 14.69 -9.42
CA ARG A 385 -4.98 13.27 -9.08
C ARG A 385 -4.36 13.03 -7.70
N ASP A 386 -4.37 13.99 -6.83
CA ASP A 386 -3.94 13.82 -5.45
C ASP A 386 -5.12 13.97 -4.49
N PRO A 387 -5.57 12.81 -3.95
CA PRO A 387 -5.21 11.41 -4.32
C PRO A 387 -5.97 10.89 -5.56
N ASP A 388 -5.56 9.71 -6.11
CA ASP A 388 -6.27 8.98 -7.16
C ASP A 388 -6.90 7.71 -6.55
N ILE A 389 -8.19 7.75 -6.25
CA ILE A 389 -8.89 6.69 -5.52
C ILE A 389 -9.86 5.98 -6.45
N THR A 390 -9.74 4.66 -6.55
CA THR A 390 -10.67 3.79 -7.25
C THR A 390 -11.20 2.73 -6.30
N ILE A 391 -12.46 2.83 -5.92
CA ILE A 391 -13.21 1.85 -5.13
C ILE A 391 -14.11 1.09 -6.09
N ASN A 392 -13.73 -0.17 -6.37
CA ASN A 392 -14.43 -1.04 -7.30
C ASN A 392 -15.57 -1.83 -6.65
N ASN A 393 -15.56 -1.93 -5.34
CA ASN A 393 -16.59 -2.56 -4.53
C ASN A 393 -16.45 -2.09 -3.08
N SER A 394 -17.56 -1.74 -2.45
CA SER A 394 -17.72 -1.43 -1.03
C SER A 394 -19.17 -1.57 -0.63
N TYR A 395 -19.45 -1.56 0.67
CA TYR A 395 -20.79 -1.31 1.19
C TYR A 395 -21.08 0.18 1.07
N GLU A 396 -20.43 1.04 1.83
CA GLU A 396 -20.37 2.48 1.57
C GLU A 396 -19.03 2.88 0.93
N GLY A 397 -19.07 3.95 0.14
CA GLY A 397 -17.87 4.34 -0.60
C GLY A 397 -16.88 5.13 0.24
N LEU A 398 -17.30 6.30 0.66
CA LEU A 398 -16.56 7.25 1.47
C LEU A 398 -17.44 7.67 2.64
N GLU A 399 -17.03 7.34 3.86
CA GLU A 399 -17.83 7.58 5.06
C GLU A 399 -17.08 8.42 6.10
N GLY A 400 -17.83 9.21 6.87
CA GLY A 400 -17.32 9.90 8.02
C GLY A 400 -18.33 10.80 8.70
N GLY A 401 -18.08 11.16 9.96
CA GLY A 401 -18.89 12.16 10.66
C GLY A 401 -18.90 13.50 9.90
N THR A 402 -17.81 13.83 9.25
CA THR A 402 -17.74 14.91 8.25
C THR A 402 -16.88 14.46 7.09
N VAL A 403 -17.37 14.57 5.86
CA VAL A 403 -16.61 14.23 4.65
C VAL A 403 -16.21 15.50 3.91
N THR A 404 -14.90 15.69 3.68
CA THR A 404 -14.38 16.86 2.97
C THR A 404 -13.49 16.45 1.81
N ILE A 405 -13.80 16.88 0.60
CA ILE A 405 -12.97 16.66 -0.60
C ILE A 405 -12.48 17.99 -1.15
N TYR A 406 -11.16 18.19 -1.12
CA TYR A 406 -10.49 19.37 -1.67
C TYR A 406 -9.99 19.17 -3.10
N SER A 407 -9.48 18.01 -3.41
CA SER A 407 -8.82 17.72 -4.68
C SER A 407 -8.82 16.21 -4.97
N GLY A 408 -8.17 15.81 -6.04
CA GLY A 408 -7.99 14.42 -6.40
C GLY A 408 -9.08 13.89 -7.33
N ARG A 409 -9.02 12.58 -7.56
CA ARG A 409 -9.93 11.87 -8.44
C ARG A 409 -10.48 10.65 -7.71
N GLN A 410 -11.79 10.58 -7.52
CA GLN A 410 -12.46 9.52 -6.80
C GLN A 410 -13.45 8.80 -7.73
N TYR A 411 -13.26 7.50 -7.90
CA TYR A 411 -14.21 6.59 -8.56
C TYR A 411 -14.75 5.63 -7.52
N VAL A 412 -16.06 5.66 -7.29
CA VAL A 412 -16.71 4.91 -6.21
C VAL A 412 -17.81 4.03 -6.79
N VAL A 413 -17.75 2.74 -6.46
CA VAL A 413 -18.83 1.77 -6.68
C VAL A 413 -19.20 1.18 -5.32
N ALA A 414 -20.42 1.48 -4.85
CA ALA A 414 -20.93 1.03 -3.57
C ALA A 414 -22.26 0.29 -3.71
N SER A 415 -22.52 -0.64 -2.79
CA SER A 415 -23.77 -1.40 -2.74
C SER A 415 -24.85 -0.72 -1.89
N ASP A 416 -24.45 0.27 -1.10
CA ASP A 416 -25.33 1.22 -0.41
C ASP A 416 -24.91 2.64 -0.83
N ASP A 417 -24.51 3.52 0.08
CA ASP A 417 -24.28 4.92 -0.24
C ASP A 417 -22.89 5.19 -0.88
N GLY A 418 -22.86 6.20 -1.73
CA GLY A 418 -21.62 6.56 -2.43
C GLY A 418 -20.68 7.38 -1.57
N VAL A 419 -21.22 8.44 -0.96
CA VAL A 419 -20.54 9.26 0.05
C VAL A 419 -21.53 9.50 1.17
N ASN A 420 -21.19 9.08 2.38
CA ASN A 420 -22.06 9.17 3.54
C ASN A 420 -21.44 10.06 4.63
N ALA A 421 -22.18 11.04 5.12
CA ALA A 421 -21.84 11.80 6.32
C ALA A 421 -22.86 11.51 7.41
N ALA A 422 -22.59 10.44 8.15
CA ALA A 422 -23.41 9.97 9.26
C ALA A 422 -22.62 10.00 10.57
N GLY A 423 -23.30 10.13 11.70
CA GLY A 423 -22.68 10.09 13.01
C GLY A 423 -22.43 8.68 13.49
N GLY A 424 -21.21 8.25 13.58
CA GLY A 424 -20.84 7.14 14.43
C GLY A 424 -21.22 7.46 15.88
N SER A 425 -21.91 6.56 16.56
CA SER A 425 -22.27 6.76 17.97
C SER A 425 -21.09 6.33 18.84
N ALA A 426 -20.41 7.29 19.45
CA ALA A 426 -19.37 7.05 20.45
C ALA A 426 -19.85 6.21 21.70
N ASN A 427 -21.07 5.69 21.67
CA ASN A 427 -21.70 4.89 22.73
C ASN A 427 -22.25 3.54 22.27
N GLY A 428 -21.73 2.92 21.22
CA GLY A 428 -22.01 1.50 20.92
C GLY A 428 -23.47 1.17 20.65
N SER A 429 -24.29 2.08 20.15
CA SER A 429 -25.70 1.88 19.83
C SER A 429 -26.04 2.02 18.34
N ASP A 430 -25.03 2.34 17.53
CA ASP A 430 -25.19 2.39 16.08
C ASP A 430 -24.78 1.03 15.48
N PRO A 431 -25.61 0.43 14.61
CA PRO A 431 -25.25 -0.83 13.95
C PRO A 431 -24.04 -0.73 13.00
N GLY A 432 -23.51 0.47 12.75
CA GLY A 432 -22.33 0.73 11.94
C GLY A 432 -21.03 0.98 12.73
N ALA A 433 -21.10 1.27 14.03
CA ALA A 433 -19.91 1.39 14.86
C ALA A 433 -19.43 0.00 15.27
N GLY A 434 -18.20 -0.35 14.93
CA GLY A 434 -17.58 -1.67 15.12
C GLY A 434 -17.45 -2.15 16.56
N GLY A 435 -18.54 -2.27 17.24
CA GLY A 435 -18.71 -2.90 18.55
C GLY A 435 -19.67 -4.07 18.42
N GLY A 436 -19.14 -5.28 18.55
CA GLY A 436 -19.79 -6.58 18.68
C GLY A 436 -21.32 -6.65 18.53
N ASN A 437 -21.85 -6.48 17.35
CA ASN A 437 -23.25 -6.73 17.11
C ASN A 437 -23.47 -8.18 16.66
N THR A 438 -24.28 -8.89 17.43
CA THR A 438 -24.79 -10.20 17.06
C THR A 438 -25.59 -10.10 15.76
N PHE A 439 -24.93 -10.41 14.66
CA PHE A 439 -25.52 -10.51 13.33
C PHE A 439 -26.63 -11.58 13.29
N ASN A 440 -27.74 -11.28 12.67
CA ASN A 440 -28.83 -12.23 12.44
C ASN A 440 -28.67 -12.87 11.05
N PRO A 441 -28.28 -14.15 10.93
CA PRO A 441 -27.94 -14.77 9.65
C PRO A 441 -29.19 -15.17 8.87
N GLY A 442 -29.88 -14.23 8.22
CA GLY A 442 -31.08 -14.51 7.45
C GLY A 442 -31.32 -13.64 6.24
N GLY A 443 -30.45 -12.68 5.94
CA GLY A 443 -30.59 -11.82 4.78
C GLY A 443 -29.63 -12.26 3.67
N GLY A 444 -30.15 -12.48 2.45
CA GLY A 444 -29.33 -12.75 1.26
C GLY A 444 -28.56 -11.49 0.84
N PRO A 445 -27.67 -11.58 -0.17
CA PRO A 445 -26.85 -10.49 -0.61
C PRO A 445 -27.74 -9.32 -1.05
N GLY A 446 -27.75 -8.24 -0.28
CA GLY A 446 -28.59 -7.06 -0.56
C GLY A 446 -29.58 -6.66 0.53
N GLY A 447 -29.42 -7.13 1.75
CA GLY A 447 -30.33 -6.71 2.82
C GLY A 447 -29.64 -6.62 4.17
N ARG A 448 -29.19 -5.44 4.52
CA ARG A 448 -29.17 -5.04 5.92
C ARG A 448 -30.62 -5.15 6.43
N PRO A 449 -30.89 -5.54 7.69
CA PRO A 449 -32.25 -5.52 8.22
C PRO A 449 -32.79 -4.09 8.09
N GLY A 450 -33.74 -3.92 7.20
CA GLY A 450 -34.37 -2.66 6.96
C GLY A 450 -34.83 -2.04 8.27
N SER A 451 -34.76 -0.73 8.36
CA SER A 451 -35.39 0.07 9.39
C SER A 451 -36.74 -0.51 9.77
N GLY A 452 -36.74 -1.27 10.86
CA GLY A 452 -37.96 -1.80 11.43
C GLY A 452 -38.83 -0.65 11.85
N GLY A 453 -40.04 -0.64 11.31
CA GLY A 453 -41.05 0.38 11.42
C GLY A 453 -40.99 1.19 12.70
N ASN A 454 -40.93 2.47 12.48
CA ASN A 454 -41.19 3.53 13.40
C ASN A 454 -42.50 3.27 14.20
N THR A 455 -42.38 2.94 15.45
CA THR A 455 -43.39 3.28 16.45
C THR A 455 -42.79 4.34 17.36
N ASN A 456 -42.87 5.57 16.89
CA ASN A 456 -42.55 6.72 17.69
C ASN A 456 -43.42 6.77 18.94
N PRO A 457 -42.83 6.86 20.12
CA PRO A 457 -43.36 7.76 21.14
C PRO A 457 -42.28 8.59 21.79
N GLY A 458 -42.20 9.84 21.43
CA GLY A 458 -41.79 10.89 22.34
C GLY A 458 -40.32 11.17 22.45
N GLY A 459 -39.89 12.21 21.76
CA GLY A 459 -38.94 13.23 22.16
C GLY A 459 -37.89 12.83 23.23
N GLY A 460 -36.73 12.37 22.79
CA GLY A 460 -35.50 12.47 23.53
C GLY A 460 -34.47 13.15 22.63
N SER A 461 -34.21 14.44 22.88
CA SER A 461 -33.10 15.16 22.25
C SER A 461 -31.82 14.47 22.63
N SER A 462 -31.28 13.61 21.78
CA SER A 462 -29.90 13.19 21.86
C SER A 462 -29.08 14.31 21.21
N THR A 463 -28.43 15.11 22.01
CA THR A 463 -27.42 16.08 21.56
C THR A 463 -26.13 15.35 21.21
N ALA A 464 -26.11 14.56 20.16
CA ALA A 464 -24.89 14.24 19.46
C ALA A 464 -24.55 15.49 18.63
N SER A 465 -23.54 16.23 19.03
CA SER A 465 -23.12 17.47 18.34
C SER A 465 -22.09 17.14 17.27
N GLY A 466 -22.47 16.43 16.23
CA GLY A 466 -21.71 16.33 14.98
C GLY A 466 -22.35 17.22 13.93
N ASP A 467 -21.57 17.84 13.08
CA ASP A 467 -22.09 18.65 11.98
C ASP A 467 -22.56 17.80 10.79
N TYR A 468 -22.14 16.55 10.72
CA TYR A 468 -22.48 15.52 9.70
C TYR A 468 -22.59 16.07 8.27
N ASN A 469 -21.62 16.87 7.86
CA ASN A 469 -21.69 17.61 6.62
C ASN A 469 -20.81 16.97 5.54
N ILE A 470 -21.24 17.07 4.29
CA ILE A 470 -20.39 16.82 3.12
C ILE A 470 -19.96 18.14 2.52
N TYR A 471 -18.65 18.36 2.39
CA TYR A 471 -18.04 19.51 1.74
C TYR A 471 -17.22 19.09 0.54
N LEU A 472 -17.61 19.47 -0.67
CA LEU A 472 -16.86 19.24 -1.91
C LEU A 472 -16.33 20.58 -2.44
N TYR A 473 -15.08 20.89 -2.14
CA TYR A 473 -14.42 22.12 -2.60
C TYR A 473 -13.76 21.96 -3.96
N GLY A 474 -13.46 20.71 -4.37
CA GLY A 474 -12.75 20.39 -5.61
C GLY A 474 -12.87 18.91 -5.97
N GLY A 475 -11.93 18.42 -6.75
CA GLY A 475 -11.85 17.03 -7.18
C GLY A 475 -12.82 16.65 -8.29
N ASP A 476 -12.56 15.48 -8.87
CA ASP A 476 -13.41 14.81 -9.85
C ASP A 476 -14.00 13.54 -9.23
N LEU A 477 -15.23 13.60 -8.76
CA LEU A 477 -15.95 12.51 -8.10
C LEU A 477 -16.90 11.81 -9.07
N TYR A 478 -16.75 10.51 -9.23
CA TYR A 478 -17.69 9.63 -9.90
C TYR A 478 -18.23 8.62 -8.90
N VAL A 479 -19.54 8.57 -8.72
CA VAL A 479 -20.25 7.64 -7.84
C VAL A 479 -21.22 6.79 -8.64
N ASN A 480 -21.21 5.47 -8.40
CA ASN A 480 -22.21 4.53 -8.89
C ASN A 480 -22.61 3.61 -7.73
N CYS A 481 -23.67 3.95 -7.04
CA CYS A 481 -24.13 3.27 -5.81
C CYS A 481 -25.58 2.78 -5.94
N ASP A 482 -25.98 1.89 -5.05
CA ASP A 482 -27.34 1.35 -5.00
C ASP A 482 -28.19 1.98 -3.88
N GLY A 483 -27.58 2.73 -2.96
CA GLY A 483 -28.20 3.62 -2.00
C GLY A 483 -28.26 5.07 -2.48
N ASP A 484 -28.06 6.02 -1.57
CA ASP A 484 -27.95 7.43 -1.87
C ASP A 484 -26.60 7.79 -2.47
N GLY A 485 -26.58 8.72 -3.41
CA GLY A 485 -25.33 9.09 -4.08
C GLY A 485 -24.40 9.89 -3.18
N LEU A 486 -24.93 10.94 -2.62
CA LEU A 486 -24.35 11.78 -1.58
C LEU A 486 -25.41 11.88 -0.48
N ASP A 487 -25.18 11.25 0.65
CA ASP A 487 -26.05 11.25 1.82
C ASP A 487 -25.43 12.04 2.98
N SER A 488 -26.23 12.87 3.64
CA SER A 488 -25.77 13.71 4.74
C SER A 488 -26.83 13.88 5.81
N ASN A 489 -26.56 13.38 7.01
CA ASN A 489 -27.41 13.70 8.18
C ASN A 489 -27.33 15.18 8.62
N GLY A 490 -26.50 15.97 7.96
CA GLY A 490 -26.36 17.43 8.10
C GLY A 490 -26.60 18.17 6.81
N GLY A 491 -25.62 18.92 6.35
CA GLY A 491 -25.69 19.72 5.13
C GLY A 491 -24.75 19.22 4.03
N LEU A 492 -25.15 19.44 2.79
CA LEU A 492 -24.40 19.10 1.59
C LEU A 492 -23.95 20.37 0.85
N TYR A 493 -22.64 20.57 0.72
CA TYR A 493 -22.04 21.80 0.19
C TYR A 493 -21.10 21.50 -0.98
N LEU A 494 -21.54 21.79 -2.21
CA LEU A 494 -20.78 21.57 -3.44
C LEU A 494 -20.22 22.91 -3.95
N TYR A 495 -18.98 23.21 -3.57
CA TYR A 495 -18.35 24.50 -3.87
C TYR A 495 -17.40 24.47 -5.06
N GLY A 496 -17.02 23.29 -5.54
CA GLY A 496 -16.11 23.13 -6.68
C GLY A 496 -16.11 21.72 -7.25
N GLY A 497 -15.17 21.46 -8.17
CA GLY A 497 -14.98 20.15 -8.78
C GLY A 497 -16.02 19.73 -9.80
N THR A 498 -15.95 18.46 -10.18
CA THR A 498 -16.88 17.80 -11.10
C THR A 498 -17.46 16.55 -10.44
N GLN A 499 -18.77 16.50 -10.24
CA GLN A 499 -19.45 15.37 -9.63
C GLN A 499 -20.37 14.70 -10.64
N ALA A 500 -20.18 13.39 -10.84
CA ALA A 500 -21.08 12.54 -11.62
C ALA A 500 -21.63 11.44 -10.71
N VAL A 501 -22.88 11.56 -10.30
CA VAL A 501 -23.48 10.73 -9.25
C VAL A 501 -24.64 9.92 -9.82
N PHE A 502 -24.56 8.61 -9.69
CA PHE A 502 -25.54 7.65 -10.21
C PHE A 502 -26.03 6.78 -9.06
N SER A 503 -27.26 7.01 -8.64
CA SER A 503 -27.96 6.22 -7.63
C SER A 503 -29.05 5.34 -8.24
N MET A 504 -29.77 4.61 -7.40
CA MET A 504 -30.80 3.67 -7.82
C MET A 504 -32.00 4.32 -8.52
N LYS A 505 -32.68 3.57 -9.37
CA LYS A 505 -33.94 3.99 -10.01
C LYS A 505 -35.15 3.97 -9.10
N SER A 506 -35.19 3.01 -8.18
CA SER A 506 -36.34 2.75 -7.31
C SER A 506 -35.91 1.94 -6.10
N GLY A 507 -36.18 2.42 -4.95
CA GLY A 507 -35.83 1.78 -3.68
C GLY A 507 -36.26 2.71 -2.54
N GLY A 508 -37.56 3.02 -2.46
CA GLY A 508 -38.02 3.84 -1.35
C GLY A 508 -37.55 5.28 -1.45
N ASP A 509 -36.72 5.67 -0.55
CA ASP A 509 -36.36 7.06 -0.31
C ASP A 509 -35.06 7.49 -0.95
N ASN A 510 -34.26 6.54 -1.50
CA ASN A 510 -32.90 6.77 -2.05
C ASN A 510 -32.88 7.70 -3.27
N SER A 511 -31.87 8.56 -3.34
CA SER A 511 -31.66 9.54 -4.42
C SER A 511 -30.18 9.76 -4.72
N ALA A 512 -29.86 10.52 -5.78
CA ALA A 512 -28.48 10.88 -6.05
C ALA A 512 -27.92 11.97 -5.12
N ILE A 513 -28.77 12.70 -4.46
CA ILE A 513 -28.47 13.73 -3.45
C ILE A 513 -29.54 13.64 -2.38
N ASP A 514 -29.14 13.37 -1.15
CA ASP A 514 -29.99 13.47 0.04
C ASP A 514 -29.29 14.24 1.16
N ALA A 515 -30.02 15.01 1.94
CA ALA A 515 -29.50 15.72 3.09
C ALA A 515 -30.60 16.14 4.02
N ASP A 516 -30.48 15.87 5.30
CA ASP A 516 -31.38 16.33 6.34
C ASP A 516 -31.36 17.87 6.53
N GLY A 517 -30.26 18.50 6.14
CA GLY A 517 -30.02 19.94 6.31
C GLY A 517 -30.03 20.75 5.02
N THR A 518 -29.06 21.64 4.90
CA THR A 518 -28.97 22.57 3.77
C THR A 518 -28.23 21.93 2.59
N ILE A 519 -28.85 21.90 1.42
CA ILE A 519 -28.17 21.62 0.15
C ILE A 519 -27.75 22.94 -0.51
N SER A 520 -26.44 23.09 -0.80
CA SER A 520 -25.86 24.28 -1.42
C SER A 520 -24.90 23.93 -2.56
N ILE A 521 -25.23 24.27 -3.78
CA ILE A 521 -24.45 24.04 -4.99
C ILE A 521 -23.96 25.39 -5.55
N GLN A 522 -22.66 25.70 -5.36
CA GLN A 522 -22.09 27.00 -5.69
C GLN A 522 -20.67 26.84 -6.26
N GLY A 523 -20.54 26.71 -7.57
CA GLY A 523 -19.24 26.60 -8.22
C GLY A 523 -18.92 25.20 -8.77
N ALA A 524 -19.62 24.19 -8.32
CA ALA A 524 -19.45 22.81 -8.77
C ALA A 524 -20.09 22.55 -10.15
N THR A 525 -19.53 21.63 -10.91
CA THR A 525 -20.14 21.03 -12.09
C THR A 525 -20.72 19.68 -11.73
N VAL A 526 -22.04 19.56 -11.73
CA VAL A 526 -22.77 18.41 -11.17
C VAL A 526 -23.64 17.76 -12.23
N PHE A 527 -23.56 16.44 -12.33
CA PHE A 527 -24.55 15.60 -13.01
C PHE A 527 -25.02 14.51 -12.05
N THR A 528 -26.33 14.43 -11.88
CA THR A 528 -26.92 13.35 -11.08
C THR A 528 -27.95 12.59 -11.90
N ALA A 529 -28.04 11.28 -11.63
CA ALA A 529 -29.03 10.42 -12.26
C ALA A 529 -29.44 9.30 -11.29
N GLY A 530 -30.74 9.13 -11.09
CA GLY A 530 -31.30 8.16 -10.15
C GLY A 530 -32.79 8.30 -10.01
N THR A 531 -33.24 8.53 -8.77
CA THR A 531 -34.62 8.99 -8.45
C THR A 531 -34.59 10.44 -7.95
N ALA A 532 -35.76 11.04 -7.74
CA ALA A 532 -35.84 12.33 -7.07
C ALA A 532 -35.73 12.20 -5.53
N GLY A 533 -35.84 10.97 -5.00
CA GLY A 533 -35.73 10.68 -3.56
C GLY A 533 -36.72 11.45 -2.66
N MET A 534 -36.40 11.49 -1.37
CA MET A 534 -37.16 12.25 -0.36
C MET A 534 -37.06 13.75 -0.58
N ASP A 535 -35.93 14.26 -0.99
CA ASP A 535 -35.73 15.68 -1.27
C ASP A 535 -36.50 16.17 -2.50
N GLY A 536 -37.03 15.27 -3.30
CA GLY A 536 -37.81 15.57 -4.50
C GLY A 536 -36.97 16.13 -5.64
N SER A 537 -37.61 16.92 -6.50
CA SER A 537 -36.89 17.54 -7.61
C SER A 537 -36.01 18.69 -7.12
N ALA A 538 -34.97 19.02 -7.86
CA ALA A 538 -34.04 20.10 -7.59
C ALA A 538 -34.79 21.42 -7.29
N LYS A 539 -34.49 22.02 -6.16
CA LYS A 539 -35.09 23.26 -5.65
C LYS A 539 -34.19 24.44 -6.01
N SER A 540 -34.76 25.56 -6.41
CA SER A 540 -33.99 26.76 -6.75
C SER A 540 -33.12 27.27 -5.58
N SER A 541 -33.51 26.97 -4.35
CA SER A 541 -32.75 27.31 -3.14
C SER A 541 -31.40 26.58 -3.01
N TRP A 542 -31.23 25.48 -3.71
CA TRP A 542 -29.96 24.74 -3.71
C TRP A 542 -28.84 25.46 -4.44
N PHE A 543 -29.19 26.34 -5.41
CA PHE A 543 -28.23 26.88 -6.37
C PHE A 543 -27.89 28.34 -6.08
N GLY A 544 -26.60 28.64 -6.03
CA GLY A 544 -26.11 29.99 -5.92
C GLY A 544 -26.46 30.86 -7.15
N ALA A 545 -26.39 32.16 -6.99
CA ALA A 545 -26.78 33.14 -8.03
C ALA A 545 -26.01 32.94 -9.36
N ASN A 546 -24.81 32.44 -9.31
CA ASN A 546 -23.94 32.17 -10.47
C ASN A 546 -23.98 30.70 -10.92
N GLN A 547 -24.98 29.93 -10.51
CA GLN A 547 -25.14 28.52 -10.86
C GLN A 547 -26.33 28.37 -11.83
N LYS A 548 -26.14 27.60 -12.90
CA LYS A 548 -27.18 27.21 -13.84
C LYS A 548 -27.55 25.76 -13.61
N TYR A 549 -28.84 25.46 -13.61
CA TYR A 549 -29.32 24.09 -13.39
C TYR A 549 -30.54 23.77 -14.27
N ALA A 550 -30.73 22.48 -14.51
CA ALA A 550 -31.98 21.92 -15.06
C ALA A 550 -32.12 20.47 -14.54
N SER A 551 -33.33 20.00 -14.47
CA SER A 551 -33.66 18.61 -14.17
C SER A 551 -34.71 18.06 -15.13
N SER A 552 -34.85 16.74 -15.19
CA SER A 552 -35.83 16.05 -16.01
C SER A 552 -36.31 14.77 -15.33
N THR A 553 -37.60 14.53 -15.34
CA THR A 553 -38.24 13.29 -14.85
C THR A 553 -38.39 12.22 -15.96
N THR A 554 -37.69 12.38 -17.08
CA THR A 554 -37.70 11.41 -18.15
C THR A 554 -36.97 10.14 -17.73
N SER A 555 -37.63 8.99 -17.85
CA SER A 555 -36.99 7.69 -17.58
C SER A 555 -36.02 7.28 -18.72
N TYR A 556 -34.87 6.83 -18.33
CA TYR A 556 -33.82 6.30 -19.22
C TYR A 556 -33.38 4.92 -18.76
N THR A 557 -33.00 4.08 -19.73
CA THR A 557 -32.43 2.74 -19.45
C THR A 557 -30.92 2.80 -19.30
N ALA A 558 -30.33 1.85 -18.59
CA ALA A 558 -28.90 1.61 -18.55
C ALA A 558 -28.30 1.58 -19.97
N GLY A 559 -27.07 2.03 -20.11
CA GLY A 559 -26.36 2.19 -21.39
C GLY A 559 -26.81 3.39 -22.24
N ARG A 560 -27.87 4.11 -21.84
CA ARG A 560 -28.25 5.33 -22.54
C ARG A 560 -27.25 6.45 -22.27
N ILE A 561 -26.79 7.08 -23.34
CA ILE A 561 -25.86 8.20 -23.23
C ILE A 561 -26.66 9.51 -23.17
N ILE A 562 -26.33 10.32 -22.16
CA ILE A 562 -26.94 11.64 -21.94
C ILE A 562 -25.87 12.70 -22.15
N ASN A 563 -26.09 13.57 -23.11
CA ASN A 563 -25.34 14.82 -23.29
C ASN A 563 -26.03 15.94 -22.53
N THR A 564 -25.30 16.58 -21.61
CA THR A 564 -25.72 17.90 -21.07
C THR A 564 -25.12 19.00 -21.92
N LYS A 565 -26.00 19.84 -22.46
CA LYS A 565 -25.63 20.89 -23.41
C LYS A 565 -25.85 22.30 -22.79
N ALA A 566 -25.09 23.27 -23.27
CA ALA A 566 -25.27 24.68 -22.95
C ALA A 566 -26.51 25.25 -23.65
N GLY A 567 -27.70 24.94 -23.15
CA GLY A 567 -28.97 25.23 -23.81
C GLY A 567 -29.25 24.30 -24.97
N SER A 568 -30.46 24.40 -25.57
CA SER A 568 -30.94 23.47 -26.60
C SER A 568 -30.10 23.43 -27.87
N SER A 569 -29.44 24.53 -28.25
CA SER A 569 -28.62 24.68 -29.44
C SER A 569 -27.11 24.76 -29.13
N GLY A 570 -26.71 24.78 -27.87
CA GLY A 570 -25.31 24.92 -27.45
C GLY A 570 -24.51 23.62 -27.57
N GLY A 571 -23.20 23.73 -27.37
CA GLY A 571 -22.27 22.60 -27.32
C GLY A 571 -22.48 21.69 -26.10
N VAL A 572 -21.93 20.49 -26.18
CA VAL A 572 -21.91 19.54 -25.06
C VAL A 572 -20.93 20.02 -24.00
N ILE A 573 -21.42 20.15 -22.76
CA ILE A 573 -20.61 20.46 -21.58
C ILE A 573 -20.01 19.17 -21.03
N PHE A 574 -20.84 18.15 -20.80
CA PHE A 574 -20.40 16.80 -20.41
C PHE A 574 -21.34 15.72 -20.97
N SER A 575 -20.86 14.48 -20.97
CA SER A 575 -21.51 13.34 -21.61
C SER A 575 -21.28 12.10 -20.77
N TYR A 576 -22.35 11.45 -20.30
CA TYR A 576 -22.24 10.23 -19.49
C TYR A 576 -23.09 9.10 -20.08
N SER A 577 -22.55 7.88 -20.03
CA SER A 577 -23.33 6.66 -20.16
C SER A 577 -23.94 6.32 -18.80
N LEU A 578 -25.23 6.08 -18.74
CA LEU A 578 -25.92 5.73 -17.50
C LEU A 578 -25.56 4.28 -17.13
N PRO A 579 -24.96 4.03 -15.93
CA PRO A 579 -24.63 2.67 -15.51
C PRO A 579 -25.86 1.84 -15.17
N LYS A 580 -26.98 2.50 -14.85
CA LYS A 580 -28.24 1.86 -14.44
C LYS A 580 -29.48 2.57 -14.99
N ASN A 581 -30.66 1.98 -14.77
CA ASN A 581 -31.92 2.61 -15.12
C ASN A 581 -32.20 3.79 -14.16
N VAL A 582 -32.69 4.90 -14.67
CA VAL A 582 -33.02 6.10 -13.88
C VAL A 582 -34.36 6.71 -14.31
N ASN A 583 -35.01 7.44 -13.43
CA ASN A 583 -36.23 8.15 -13.73
C ASN A 583 -36.15 9.67 -13.42
N TYR A 584 -35.00 10.10 -12.95
CA TYR A 584 -34.67 11.49 -12.69
C TYR A 584 -33.23 11.79 -13.06
N ILE A 585 -32.97 12.91 -13.71
CA ILE A 585 -31.64 13.44 -13.95
C ILE A 585 -31.62 14.93 -13.62
N MET A 586 -30.50 15.40 -13.10
CA MET A 586 -30.20 16.81 -12.87
C MET A 586 -28.80 17.15 -13.40
N ALA A 587 -28.64 18.35 -13.87
CA ALA A 587 -27.36 18.93 -14.21
C ALA A 587 -27.25 20.36 -13.73
N SER A 588 -26.06 20.69 -13.22
CA SER A 588 -25.73 22.03 -12.78
C SER A 588 -24.29 22.38 -13.11
N TYR A 589 -24.04 23.65 -13.42
CA TYR A 589 -22.69 24.18 -13.62
C TYR A 589 -22.67 25.70 -13.38
N PRO A 590 -21.47 26.24 -12.99
CA PRO A 590 -21.34 27.68 -12.79
C PRO A 590 -21.42 28.45 -14.10
N THR A 591 -21.85 29.72 -14.04
CA THR A 591 -21.97 30.62 -15.21
C THR A 591 -20.64 30.81 -15.93
N ALA A 592 -19.49 30.55 -15.26
CA ALA A 592 -18.17 30.56 -15.88
C ALA A 592 -18.01 29.45 -16.93
N VAL A 593 -18.68 28.30 -16.75
CA VAL A 593 -18.74 27.21 -17.73
C VAL A 593 -19.67 27.58 -18.88
N SER A 594 -20.88 28.02 -18.56
CA SER A 594 -21.87 28.58 -19.55
C SER A 594 -22.93 29.41 -18.85
N SER A 595 -23.29 30.51 -19.47
CA SER A 595 -24.39 31.37 -19.01
C SER A 595 -25.79 30.82 -19.39
N SER A 596 -25.88 29.79 -20.23
CA SER A 596 -27.13 29.15 -20.67
C SER A 596 -27.57 28.10 -19.64
N THR A 597 -28.88 27.95 -19.47
CA THR A 597 -29.48 26.87 -18.68
C THR A 597 -29.16 25.51 -19.31
N PRO A 598 -28.77 24.45 -18.54
CA PRO A 598 -28.57 23.13 -19.07
C PRO A 598 -29.76 22.59 -19.85
N SER A 599 -29.48 21.76 -20.85
CA SER A 599 -30.51 20.95 -21.54
C SER A 599 -29.96 19.55 -21.80
N PHE A 600 -30.84 18.56 -21.87
CA PHE A 600 -30.50 17.17 -22.04
C PHE A 600 -30.81 16.69 -23.44
N ALA A 601 -29.93 15.87 -23.99
CA ALA A 601 -30.13 15.19 -25.25
C ALA A 601 -29.56 13.77 -25.18
N THR A 602 -30.21 12.79 -25.77
CA THR A 602 -29.64 11.45 -25.92
C THR A 602 -28.61 11.41 -27.05
N ALA A 603 -27.59 10.58 -26.91
CA ALA A 603 -26.54 10.39 -27.91
C ALA A 603 -26.34 8.90 -28.19
N THR A 604 -25.65 8.58 -29.27
CA THR A 604 -25.27 7.22 -29.65
C THR A 604 -23.86 6.87 -29.20
N SER A 605 -23.02 7.86 -28.89
CA SER A 605 -21.70 7.69 -28.35
C SER A 605 -21.41 8.76 -27.31
N VAL A 606 -20.57 8.42 -26.32
CA VAL A 606 -20.03 9.39 -25.38
C VAL A 606 -19.16 10.38 -26.14
N THR A 607 -19.38 11.66 -25.95
CA THR A 607 -18.49 12.69 -26.47
C THR A 607 -17.18 12.59 -25.71
N ALA A 608 -16.11 12.13 -26.37
CA ALA A 608 -14.82 11.92 -25.73
C ALA A 608 -14.35 13.20 -25.00
N CYS A 609 -13.75 13.00 -23.82
CA CYS A 609 -13.20 14.07 -23.01
C CYS A 609 -14.21 15.14 -22.56
N LYS A 610 -15.43 14.72 -22.31
CA LYS A 610 -16.51 15.58 -21.79
C LYS A 610 -17.21 14.88 -20.62
N GLY A 611 -16.82 15.18 -19.40
CA GLY A 611 -17.40 14.54 -18.19
C GLY A 611 -16.37 14.36 -17.07
N GLY A 612 -15.51 15.33 -16.87
CA GLY A 612 -14.44 15.27 -15.87
C GLY A 612 -13.32 14.31 -16.24
N SER A 613 -12.42 14.04 -15.31
CA SER A 613 -11.24 13.17 -15.48
C SER A 613 -11.59 11.78 -16.02
N TRP A 614 -12.69 11.20 -15.57
CA TRP A 614 -13.15 9.85 -15.93
C TRP A 614 -13.55 9.70 -17.40
N SER A 615 -13.74 10.78 -18.11
CA SER A 615 -14.04 10.77 -19.55
C SER A 615 -12.81 10.78 -20.45
N HIS A 616 -11.61 10.89 -19.87
CA HIS A 616 -10.34 10.95 -20.56
C HIS A 616 -9.69 9.58 -20.70
N SER A 617 -8.83 9.43 -21.71
CA SER A 617 -7.94 8.26 -21.87
C SER A 617 -6.51 8.69 -21.54
N TRP A 618 -6.14 8.55 -20.28
CA TRP A 618 -4.84 8.96 -19.76
C TRP A 618 -3.75 7.97 -20.16
N ASN A 619 -2.55 8.48 -20.45
CA ASN A 619 -1.35 7.65 -20.59
C ASN A 619 -0.86 7.17 -19.21
N ALA A 620 0.21 6.38 -19.16
CA ALA A 620 0.81 5.87 -17.92
C ALA A 620 1.44 6.95 -17.03
N GLY A 621 1.48 8.21 -17.49
CA GLY A 621 2.16 9.30 -16.80
C GLY A 621 3.62 9.44 -17.24
N THR A 622 4.18 10.59 -16.96
CA THR A 622 5.59 10.90 -17.20
C THR A 622 6.08 11.72 -16.03
N VAL A 623 7.22 11.36 -15.45
CA VAL A 623 7.86 12.16 -14.41
C VAL A 623 8.31 13.49 -15.03
N THR A 624 7.67 14.58 -14.62
CA THR A 624 7.99 15.93 -15.08
C THR A 624 8.89 16.68 -14.10
N THR A 625 8.85 16.28 -12.84
CA THR A 625 9.77 16.70 -11.80
C THR A 625 10.14 15.48 -10.97
N ALA A 626 11.41 15.14 -10.86
CA ALA A 626 11.85 14.02 -10.03
C ALA A 626 11.71 14.37 -8.53
N ALA A 627 11.31 13.40 -7.73
CA ALA A 627 11.36 13.53 -6.27
C ALA A 627 12.80 13.49 -5.77
N THR A 628 13.05 14.12 -4.64
CA THR A 628 14.34 14.09 -3.92
C THR A 628 14.10 13.77 -2.46
N ALA A 629 15.15 13.63 -1.66
CA ALA A 629 15.02 13.43 -0.21
C ALA A 629 14.43 14.67 0.52
N THR A 630 14.35 15.82 -0.14
CA THR A 630 13.89 17.09 0.47
C THR A 630 12.75 17.75 -0.28
N SER A 631 12.32 17.17 -1.40
CA SER A 631 11.21 17.70 -2.19
C SER A 631 10.45 16.59 -2.91
N THR A 632 9.14 16.75 -2.99
CA THR A 632 8.27 15.88 -3.78
C THR A 632 8.52 16.08 -5.28
N GLY A 633 8.30 15.05 -6.08
CA GLY A 633 8.28 15.09 -7.52
C GLY A 633 6.87 15.31 -8.09
N VAL A 634 6.77 15.35 -9.41
CA VAL A 634 5.49 15.49 -10.13
C VAL A 634 5.41 14.50 -11.29
N MET A 635 4.37 13.70 -11.28
CA MET A 635 3.93 12.87 -12.41
C MET A 635 2.89 13.64 -13.21
N THR A 636 3.04 13.71 -14.53
CA THR A 636 2.05 14.34 -15.42
C THR A 636 1.47 13.30 -16.35
N TYR A 637 0.16 13.18 -16.33
CA TYR A 637 -0.65 12.34 -17.21
C TYR A 637 -1.19 13.16 -18.36
N THR A 638 -1.21 12.60 -19.57
CA THR A 638 -1.73 13.28 -20.75
C THR A 638 -2.81 12.42 -21.40
N CYS A 639 -3.96 13.03 -21.68
CA CYS A 639 -5.01 12.34 -22.40
C CYS A 639 -4.61 12.10 -23.86
N SER A 640 -4.58 10.84 -24.30
CA SER A 640 -4.24 10.46 -25.69
C SER A 640 -5.22 10.97 -26.73
N LYS A 641 -6.46 11.33 -26.32
CA LYS A 641 -7.52 11.75 -27.26
C LYS A 641 -7.62 13.27 -27.41
N CYS A 642 -7.33 14.05 -26.40
CA CYS A 642 -7.54 15.51 -26.46
C CYS A 642 -6.34 16.33 -25.99
N GLY A 643 -5.27 15.70 -25.45
CA GLY A 643 -4.08 16.38 -24.97
C GLY A 643 -4.23 17.13 -23.62
N ALA A 644 -5.37 16.97 -22.95
CA ALA A 644 -5.53 17.50 -21.59
C ALA A 644 -4.50 16.84 -20.63
N THR A 645 -4.06 17.55 -19.61
CA THR A 645 -3.08 17.04 -18.64
C THR A 645 -3.65 17.08 -17.23
N GLU A 646 -3.27 16.10 -16.43
CA GLU A 646 -3.47 16.03 -14.98
C GLU A 646 -2.14 15.77 -14.30
N GLN A 647 -2.05 16.13 -13.04
CA GLN A 647 -0.81 15.97 -12.26
C GLN A 647 -1.06 15.24 -10.95
N GLN A 648 -0.03 14.57 -10.48
CA GLN A 648 0.03 13.86 -9.22
C GLN A 648 1.39 14.05 -8.58
N THR A 649 1.41 14.14 -7.25
CA THR A 649 2.65 14.21 -6.47
C THR A 649 3.37 12.86 -6.48
N ILE A 650 4.67 12.87 -6.65
CA ILE A 650 5.56 11.75 -6.33
C ILE A 650 6.10 12.00 -4.93
N PRO A 651 5.92 11.09 -3.97
CA PRO A 651 6.47 11.24 -2.63
C PRO A 651 7.97 11.51 -2.62
N MET A 652 8.46 12.18 -1.59
CA MET A 652 9.91 12.37 -1.40
C MET A 652 10.62 11.02 -1.31
N THR A 653 11.84 10.95 -1.83
CA THR A 653 12.68 9.77 -1.65
C THR A 653 13.17 9.72 -0.21
N VAL A 654 13.13 8.56 0.40
CA VAL A 654 13.60 8.40 1.78
C VAL A 654 15.12 8.42 1.79
N SER A 655 15.71 9.28 2.64
CA SER A 655 17.12 9.17 3.00
C SER A 655 17.23 8.23 4.21
N VAL A 656 17.70 7.04 3.98
CA VAL A 656 17.89 6.04 5.04
C VAL A 656 19.33 6.14 5.53
N ASP A 657 19.51 6.40 6.84
CA ASP A 657 20.84 6.27 7.43
C ASP A 657 21.22 4.79 7.41
N ALA A 658 22.31 4.49 6.71
CA ALA A 658 22.90 3.16 6.79
C ALA A 658 23.25 2.88 8.26
N CYS A 659 23.11 1.62 8.72
CA CYS A 659 23.66 1.25 10.01
C CYS A 659 25.15 1.58 10.03
N ASP A 660 25.52 2.53 10.87
CA ASP A 660 26.93 2.84 11.08
C ASP A 660 27.54 1.70 11.92
N HIS A 661 28.06 0.70 11.25
CA HIS A 661 28.96 -0.27 11.86
C HIS A 661 30.36 0.07 11.38
N SER A 662 30.94 1.09 11.95
CA SER A 662 32.34 1.39 11.76
C SER A 662 33.19 0.26 12.38
N VAL A 663 33.33 -0.82 11.62
CA VAL A 663 34.42 -1.77 11.86
C VAL A 663 35.66 -1.06 11.32
N GLU A 664 36.56 -0.60 12.18
CA GLU A 664 37.93 -0.37 11.74
C GLU A 664 38.46 -1.71 11.26
N GLN A 665 38.22 -2.02 9.98
CA GLN A 665 39.03 -3.05 9.34
C GLN A 665 40.47 -2.53 9.30
N GLU A 666 41.41 -3.38 9.72
CA GLU A 666 42.78 -3.24 9.26
C GLU A 666 42.73 -2.92 7.77
N ALA A 667 43.39 -1.83 7.36
CA ALA A 667 43.40 -1.36 5.99
C ALA A 667 43.63 -2.53 5.04
N VAL A 668 42.58 -3.09 4.52
CA VAL A 668 42.63 -4.06 3.45
C VAL A 668 43.22 -3.29 2.28
N VAL A 669 44.43 -3.58 1.92
CA VAL A 669 45.11 -3.02 0.77
C VAL A 669 44.17 -3.24 -0.41
N ASP A 670 43.66 -2.13 -0.97
CA ASP A 670 42.80 -2.12 -2.13
C ASP A 670 43.44 -2.96 -3.23
N LYS A 671 42.94 -4.18 -3.43
CA LYS A 671 43.55 -5.17 -4.31
C LYS A 671 43.08 -5.03 -5.75
N GLY A 672 42.20 -4.10 -6.05
CA GLY A 672 41.71 -3.87 -7.41
C GLY A 672 41.44 -5.17 -8.18
N TYR A 673 40.23 -5.69 -8.10
CA TYR A 673 39.84 -6.88 -8.86
C TYR A 673 39.27 -6.49 -10.22
N THR A 674 39.35 -7.40 -11.18
CA THR A 674 38.77 -7.24 -12.51
C THR A 674 37.49 -8.08 -12.61
N VAL A 675 36.38 -7.44 -12.97
CA VAL A 675 35.14 -8.15 -13.32
C VAL A 675 34.98 -8.13 -14.83
N THR A 676 35.02 -9.30 -15.46
CA THR A 676 34.85 -9.49 -16.90
C THR A 676 33.45 -9.97 -17.16
N PHE A 677 32.79 -9.44 -18.18
CA PHE A 677 31.46 -9.85 -18.61
C PHE A 677 31.52 -10.64 -19.91
N ALA A 678 30.90 -11.79 -19.95
CA ALA A 678 30.80 -12.67 -21.09
C ALA A 678 29.33 -12.98 -21.36
N GLY A 679 28.74 -12.36 -22.35
CA GLY A 679 27.40 -12.66 -22.86
C GLY A 679 27.48 -13.56 -24.10
N ASP A 680 26.49 -14.40 -24.30
CA ASP A 680 26.30 -15.18 -25.53
C ASP A 680 25.73 -14.31 -26.66
N SER A 681 25.35 -14.97 -27.78
CA SER A 681 24.91 -14.26 -28.97
C SER A 681 23.57 -13.53 -28.85
N GLY A 682 22.76 -13.80 -27.84
CA GLY A 682 21.47 -13.15 -27.55
C GLY A 682 21.59 -11.88 -26.70
N VAL A 683 22.75 -11.60 -26.14
CA VAL A 683 23.02 -10.34 -25.44
C VAL A 683 23.38 -9.26 -26.45
N ASP A 684 22.75 -8.11 -26.38
CA ASP A 684 23.10 -6.93 -27.20
C ASP A 684 24.22 -6.13 -26.53
N SER A 685 24.02 -5.71 -25.30
CA SER A 685 24.97 -4.94 -24.52
C SER A 685 24.80 -5.12 -23.02
N ILE A 686 25.77 -4.69 -22.23
CA ILE A 686 25.75 -4.74 -20.77
C ILE A 686 26.09 -3.34 -20.26
N ILE A 687 25.22 -2.79 -19.44
CA ILE A 687 25.42 -1.50 -18.78
C ILE A 687 26.01 -1.76 -17.40
N VAL A 688 27.20 -1.27 -17.10
CA VAL A 688 27.86 -1.44 -15.81
C VAL A 688 27.89 -0.10 -15.09
N TYR A 689 27.32 -0.02 -13.91
CA TYR A 689 27.19 1.19 -13.12
C TYR A 689 28.45 1.47 -12.30
N GLN A 690 28.80 2.74 -12.14
CA GLN A 690 29.97 3.17 -11.38
C GLN A 690 29.70 3.34 -9.89
N THR A 691 28.44 3.32 -9.50
CA THR A 691 27.95 3.44 -8.11
C THR A 691 26.92 2.38 -7.83
N GLN A 692 26.46 2.26 -6.59
CA GLN A 692 25.31 1.42 -6.23
C GLN A 692 24.01 1.88 -6.87
N ASP A 693 23.95 3.14 -7.29
CA ASP A 693 22.80 3.69 -7.97
C ASP A 693 22.83 3.32 -9.46
N THR A 694 21.81 2.60 -9.91
CA THR A 694 21.63 2.24 -11.31
C THR A 694 21.23 3.41 -12.21
N ALA A 695 20.96 4.58 -11.63
CA ALA A 695 20.71 5.83 -12.37
C ALA A 695 21.96 6.71 -12.56
N GLY A 696 23.09 6.31 -11.97
CA GLY A 696 24.33 7.08 -12.00
C GLY A 696 25.16 6.91 -13.26
N ALA A 697 26.43 7.35 -13.20
CA ALA A 697 27.40 7.16 -14.30
C ALA A 697 27.58 5.67 -14.58
N SER A 698 27.52 5.29 -15.86
CA SER A 698 27.62 3.89 -16.31
C SER A 698 28.51 3.76 -17.54
N ASP A 699 29.08 2.58 -17.72
CA ASP A 699 29.80 2.17 -18.91
C ASP A 699 28.95 1.13 -19.68
N THR A 700 28.76 1.34 -20.98
CA THR A 700 28.09 0.35 -21.84
C THR A 700 29.14 -0.51 -22.51
N LEU A 701 29.03 -1.82 -22.34
CA LEU A 701 29.96 -2.81 -22.84
C LEU A 701 29.32 -3.64 -23.95
N SER A 702 30.09 -4.04 -24.96
CA SER A 702 29.63 -5.02 -25.93
C SER A 702 29.53 -6.42 -25.31
N ALA A 703 28.64 -7.27 -25.84
CA ALA A 703 28.28 -8.54 -25.23
C ALA A 703 29.42 -9.57 -25.06
N THR A 704 30.52 -9.44 -25.80
CA THR A 704 31.58 -10.44 -25.82
C THR A 704 32.91 -9.87 -25.35
N GLY A 705 33.49 -10.45 -24.28
CA GLY A 705 34.85 -10.17 -23.81
C GLY A 705 35.06 -8.79 -23.19
N ALA A 706 34.00 -8.13 -22.80
CA ALA A 706 34.08 -6.83 -22.16
C ALA A 706 34.61 -6.93 -20.73
N THR A 707 35.62 -6.16 -20.41
CA THR A 707 36.28 -6.19 -19.11
C THR A 707 36.18 -4.81 -18.46
N VAL A 708 35.68 -4.79 -17.23
CA VAL A 708 35.71 -3.60 -16.38
C VAL A 708 36.73 -3.82 -15.28
N SER A 709 37.80 -3.02 -15.29
CA SER A 709 38.75 -3.00 -14.18
C SER A 709 38.42 -1.86 -13.26
N ARG A 710 38.11 -2.16 -12.01
CA ARG A 710 37.85 -1.21 -10.95
C ARG A 710 38.88 -1.36 -9.84
N SER A 711 39.28 -0.25 -9.24
CA SER A 711 40.28 -0.27 -8.16
C SER A 711 39.79 -0.85 -6.84
N SER A 712 38.54 -1.23 -6.77
CA SER A 712 37.92 -1.95 -5.65
C SER A 712 36.78 -2.81 -6.13
N ALA A 713 36.94 -3.36 -7.31
CA ALA A 713 35.91 -4.15 -8.01
C ALA A 713 34.56 -3.45 -8.23
N THR A 714 34.37 -2.22 -7.77
CA THR A 714 33.12 -1.50 -7.94
C THR A 714 33.29 -0.09 -8.16
N GLY A 715 33.92 0.56 -7.82
CA GLY A 715 33.66 1.92 -7.50
C GLY A 715 33.05 2.18 -6.12
N GLN A 716 32.54 1.16 -5.46
CA GLN A 716 31.99 1.24 -4.08
C GLN A 716 32.40 0.00 -3.31
N PRO A 717 33.40 0.08 -2.42
CA PRO A 717 33.64 -1.00 -1.47
C PRO A 717 32.39 -1.14 -0.57
N ASP A 718 31.99 -2.37 -0.29
CA ASP A 718 31.04 -2.59 0.77
C ASP A 718 31.69 -2.43 2.14
N SER A 719 30.92 -2.53 3.20
CA SER A 719 31.39 -2.36 4.58
C SER A 719 32.49 -3.33 5.02
N THR A 720 32.77 -4.36 4.22
CA THR A 720 33.83 -5.34 4.48
C THR A 720 35.06 -5.09 3.65
N GLY A 721 35.07 -4.06 2.79
CA GLY A 721 36.15 -3.75 1.85
C GLY A 721 36.11 -4.60 0.57
N ASP A 722 35.19 -5.53 0.45
CA ASP A 722 34.94 -6.30 -0.76
C ASP A 722 34.13 -5.45 -1.74
N GLY A 723 34.39 -5.59 -3.03
CA GLY A 723 33.73 -4.78 -4.04
C GLY A 723 32.39 -5.36 -4.45
N GLN A 724 31.51 -4.49 -4.93
CA GLN A 724 30.27 -4.85 -5.61
C GLN A 724 30.14 -4.18 -6.97
N VAL A 725 29.50 -4.83 -7.92
CA VAL A 725 29.25 -4.30 -9.27
C VAL A 725 27.77 -4.48 -9.62
N ASN A 726 27.11 -3.37 -9.96
CA ASN A 726 25.77 -3.37 -10.52
C ASN A 726 25.85 -3.36 -12.05
N PHE A 727 25.02 -4.15 -12.71
CA PHE A 727 24.94 -4.19 -14.16
C PHE A 727 23.55 -4.55 -14.66
N THR A 728 23.18 -4.04 -15.82
CA THR A 728 21.93 -4.36 -16.52
C THR A 728 22.27 -5.05 -17.85
N VAL A 729 21.59 -6.12 -18.14
CA VAL A 729 21.74 -6.88 -19.39
C VAL A 729 20.69 -6.41 -20.40
N ILE A 730 21.13 -5.93 -21.55
CA ILE A 730 20.27 -5.58 -22.67
C ILE A 730 20.27 -6.78 -23.63
N LEU A 731 19.09 -7.29 -23.91
CA LEU A 731 18.91 -8.45 -24.80
C LEU A 731 18.57 -7.99 -26.22
N LYS A 732 18.90 -8.82 -27.18
CA LYS A 732 18.43 -8.66 -28.56
C LYS A 732 16.96 -9.05 -28.68
N ASP A 733 16.29 -8.50 -29.67
CA ASP A 733 14.90 -8.83 -29.98
C ASP A 733 14.70 -10.34 -30.10
N GLY A 734 13.69 -10.87 -29.45
CA GLY A 734 13.36 -12.29 -29.46
C GLY A 734 14.25 -13.16 -28.57
N CYS A 735 15.07 -12.59 -27.70
CA CYS A 735 15.87 -13.34 -26.73
C CYS A 735 15.37 -13.09 -25.30
N THR A 736 15.38 -14.13 -24.47
CA THR A 736 15.11 -14.07 -23.03
C THR A 736 16.34 -14.48 -22.24
N LEU A 737 16.49 -13.97 -21.04
CA LEU A 737 17.59 -14.32 -20.16
C LEU A 737 17.36 -15.70 -19.56
N SER A 738 18.32 -16.63 -19.73
CA SER A 738 18.23 -17.96 -19.15
C SER A 738 19.13 -18.16 -17.94
N GLY A 739 20.11 -17.29 -17.71
CA GLY A 739 20.92 -17.34 -16.52
C GLY A 739 22.01 -16.27 -16.41
N VAL A 740 22.34 -15.91 -15.17
CA VAL A 740 23.47 -15.08 -14.82
C VAL A 740 24.28 -15.82 -13.75
N SER A 741 25.56 -16.04 -14.00
CA SER A 741 26.47 -16.70 -13.08
C SER A 741 27.82 -16.01 -13.09
N ALA A 742 28.71 -16.31 -12.15
CA ALA A 742 30.07 -15.80 -12.16
C ALA A 742 31.06 -16.89 -11.71
N THR A 743 32.34 -16.61 -11.87
CA THR A 743 33.41 -17.55 -11.51
C THR A 743 33.30 -17.93 -10.03
N GLU A 744 33.08 -19.21 -9.75
CA GLU A 744 32.86 -19.72 -8.40
C GLU A 744 34.04 -19.42 -7.47
N GLY A 745 33.76 -18.99 -6.24
CA GLY A 745 34.77 -18.67 -5.24
C GLY A 745 35.38 -17.26 -5.36
N THR A 746 34.94 -16.44 -6.34
CA THR A 746 35.47 -15.08 -6.55
C THR A 746 34.51 -14.00 -6.10
N TYR A 747 33.32 -14.37 -5.63
CA TYR A 747 32.26 -13.49 -5.15
C TYR A 747 31.40 -14.22 -4.12
N LYS A 748 30.52 -13.49 -3.42
CA LYS A 748 29.61 -14.12 -2.46
C LYS A 748 28.22 -14.38 -3.07
N ASN A 749 27.64 -13.39 -3.76
CA ASN A 749 26.27 -13.49 -4.26
C ASN A 749 26.07 -12.71 -5.56
N ILE A 750 25.15 -13.17 -6.40
CA ILE A 750 24.57 -12.40 -7.50
C ILE A 750 23.09 -12.21 -7.17
N LYS A 751 22.69 -10.96 -6.93
CA LYS A 751 21.31 -10.57 -6.62
C LYS A 751 20.62 -10.07 -7.89
N ASP A 752 19.46 -10.60 -8.18
CA ASP A 752 18.56 -10.07 -9.19
C ASP A 752 17.82 -8.86 -8.61
N LEU A 753 17.87 -7.72 -9.29
CA LEU A 753 17.23 -6.47 -8.88
C LEU A 753 15.99 -6.15 -9.73
N GLY A 754 15.60 -7.07 -10.64
CA GLY A 754 14.54 -6.89 -11.60
C GLY A 754 14.99 -6.24 -12.92
N ASP A 755 14.16 -6.28 -13.95
CA ASP A 755 14.40 -5.69 -15.27
C ASP A 755 15.78 -6.01 -15.86
N ASN A 756 16.21 -7.29 -15.74
CA ASN A 756 17.53 -7.77 -16.17
C ASN A 756 18.71 -7.02 -15.49
N THR A 757 18.50 -6.45 -14.33
CA THR A 757 19.50 -5.74 -13.53
C THR A 757 19.97 -6.62 -12.39
N TYR A 758 21.29 -6.70 -12.20
CA TYR A 758 21.93 -7.60 -11.24
C TYR A 758 22.98 -6.87 -10.42
N ARG A 759 23.24 -7.38 -9.23
CA ARG A 759 24.33 -6.98 -8.35
C ARG A 759 25.19 -8.17 -7.98
N ILE A 760 26.47 -8.16 -8.32
CA ILE A 760 27.46 -9.08 -7.76
C ILE A 760 28.10 -8.44 -6.53
N THR A 761 28.16 -9.17 -5.41
CA THR A 761 28.64 -8.63 -4.13
C THR A 761 29.87 -9.38 -3.62
N LYS A 762 30.66 -8.70 -2.78
CA LYS A 762 31.86 -9.25 -2.12
C LYS A 762 32.81 -9.93 -3.10
N VAL A 763 33.12 -9.22 -4.17
CA VAL A 763 34.12 -9.68 -5.15
C VAL A 763 35.51 -9.65 -4.51
N ASN A 764 36.12 -10.82 -4.30
CA ASN A 764 37.37 -11.01 -3.58
C ASN A 764 38.53 -11.54 -4.45
N ALA A 765 38.26 -11.72 -5.74
CA ALA A 765 39.24 -12.10 -6.77
C ALA A 765 38.70 -11.66 -8.13
N ASP A 766 39.60 -11.73 -9.18
CA ASP A 766 39.14 -11.51 -10.55
C ASP A 766 38.04 -12.50 -10.92
N ALA A 767 36.89 -11.96 -11.38
CA ALA A 767 35.67 -12.70 -11.65
C ALA A 767 35.22 -12.53 -13.10
N THR A 768 34.66 -13.60 -13.68
CA THR A 768 33.96 -13.52 -14.97
C THR A 768 32.48 -13.77 -14.73
N VAL A 769 31.67 -12.79 -15.01
CA VAL A 769 30.21 -12.89 -15.04
C VAL A 769 29.79 -13.44 -16.41
N THR A 770 29.14 -14.60 -16.40
CA THR A 770 28.64 -15.29 -17.61
C THR A 770 27.12 -15.12 -17.69
N ILE A 771 26.66 -14.60 -18.84
CA ILE A 771 25.25 -14.33 -19.13
C ILE A 771 24.81 -15.24 -20.27
N THR A 772 23.78 -16.02 -20.04
CA THR A 772 23.22 -16.95 -21.02
C THR A 772 21.79 -16.54 -21.36
N THR A 773 21.46 -16.68 -22.63
CA THR A 773 20.14 -16.35 -23.17
C THR A 773 19.55 -17.57 -23.88
N GLU A 774 18.24 -17.59 -23.96
CA GLU A 774 17.49 -18.50 -24.82
C GLU A 774 16.81 -17.66 -25.90
N GLN A 775 16.85 -18.16 -27.12
CA GLN A 775 16.05 -17.57 -28.17
C GLN A 775 14.61 -17.95 -27.87
N SER A 776 13.73 -16.98 -27.71
CA SER A 776 12.31 -17.24 -27.64
C SER A 776 11.97 -17.92 -28.98
N GLU A 777 11.76 -19.23 -28.92
CA GLU A 777 11.13 -19.91 -30.04
C GLU A 777 9.81 -19.19 -30.20
N THR A 778 9.67 -18.38 -31.26
CA THR A 778 8.34 -17.92 -31.69
C THR A 778 7.61 -19.21 -31.96
N PRO A 779 6.52 -19.54 -31.23
CA PRO A 779 5.75 -20.71 -31.57
C PRO A 779 5.31 -20.53 -33.03
N SER A 780 5.67 -21.46 -33.92
CA SER A 780 5.17 -21.47 -35.28
C SER A 780 3.72 -21.97 -35.25
N GLY A 781 2.85 -21.22 -34.63
CA GLY A 781 1.44 -21.50 -34.42
C GLY A 781 0.69 -20.20 -34.23
N ILE A 782 -0.61 -20.27 -34.40
CA ILE A 782 -1.54 -19.16 -34.15
C ILE A 782 -1.95 -19.23 -32.72
N LEU A 783 -1.77 -18.14 -31.95
CA LEU A 783 -2.36 -17.99 -30.60
C LEU A 783 -3.85 -17.78 -30.79
N LEU A 784 -4.65 -18.81 -30.47
CA LEU A 784 -6.08 -18.79 -30.74
C LEU A 784 -6.78 -17.75 -29.85
N GLY A 785 -7.47 -16.81 -30.47
CA GLY A 785 -8.13 -15.70 -29.77
C GLY A 785 -7.36 -14.39 -29.78
N ASP A 786 -6.08 -14.37 -30.19
CA ASP A 786 -5.25 -13.17 -30.37
C ASP A 786 -5.54 -12.59 -31.77
N ALA A 787 -6.62 -11.87 -31.86
CA ALA A 787 -7.12 -11.34 -33.13
C ALA A 787 -6.37 -10.10 -33.61
N ASP A 788 -5.73 -9.35 -32.71
CA ASP A 788 -4.96 -8.15 -33.08
C ASP A 788 -3.45 -8.38 -33.20
N GLY A 789 -3.01 -9.62 -32.90
CA GLY A 789 -1.64 -10.06 -33.12
C GLY A 789 -0.63 -9.50 -32.14
N ASP A 790 -1.07 -9.04 -30.95
CA ASP A 790 -0.20 -8.46 -29.95
C ASP A 790 0.47 -9.48 -29.00
N GLY A 791 0.07 -10.76 -29.11
CA GLY A 791 0.61 -11.88 -28.34
C GLY A 791 -0.15 -12.20 -27.08
N GLU A 792 -1.24 -11.49 -26.78
CA GLU A 792 -2.09 -11.72 -25.61
C GLU A 792 -3.56 -11.83 -26.01
N VAL A 793 -4.33 -12.68 -25.33
CA VAL A 793 -5.78 -12.74 -25.55
C VAL A 793 -6.49 -11.84 -24.56
N THR A 794 -7.05 -10.75 -25.05
CA THR A 794 -7.66 -9.69 -24.27
C THR A 794 -9.08 -9.34 -24.74
N ILE A 795 -9.72 -8.40 -24.07
CA ILE A 795 -11.03 -7.88 -24.52
C ILE A 795 -10.90 -7.07 -25.81
N LEU A 796 -9.69 -6.63 -26.17
CA LEU A 796 -9.45 -5.90 -27.40
C LEU A 796 -9.63 -6.80 -28.62
N ASP A 797 -9.22 -8.06 -28.53
CA ASP A 797 -9.41 -9.06 -29.62
C ASP A 797 -10.88 -9.26 -29.94
N ALA A 798 -11.71 -9.49 -28.94
CA ALA A 798 -13.16 -9.55 -29.15
C ALA A 798 -13.71 -8.24 -29.71
N THR A 799 -13.15 -7.12 -29.35
CA THR A 799 -13.54 -5.80 -29.87
C THR A 799 -13.12 -5.64 -31.31
N TRP A 800 -11.93 -6.09 -31.69
CA TRP A 800 -11.46 -6.04 -33.08
C TRP A 800 -12.28 -6.93 -33.99
N ILE A 801 -12.62 -8.15 -33.57
CA ILE A 801 -13.55 -9.02 -34.31
C ILE A 801 -14.88 -8.31 -34.55
N GLN A 802 -15.49 -7.75 -33.53
CA GLN A 802 -16.75 -7.01 -33.59
C GLN A 802 -16.68 -5.82 -34.58
N ARG A 803 -15.54 -5.12 -34.61
CA ARG A 803 -15.32 -3.97 -35.48
C ARG A 803 -15.16 -4.41 -36.95
N VAL A 804 -14.44 -5.48 -37.20
CA VAL A 804 -14.26 -6.04 -38.54
C VAL A 804 -15.62 -6.52 -39.10
N LEU A 805 -16.44 -7.19 -38.29
CA LEU A 805 -17.76 -7.67 -38.66
C LEU A 805 -18.76 -6.54 -39.04
N VAL A 806 -18.54 -5.32 -38.56
CA VAL A 806 -19.39 -4.15 -38.92
C VAL A 806 -18.69 -3.18 -39.87
N ASP A 807 -17.61 -3.62 -40.53
CA ASP A 807 -16.86 -2.87 -41.55
C ASP A 807 -16.23 -1.54 -41.00
N ILE A 808 -15.81 -1.52 -39.76
CA ILE A 808 -15.14 -0.36 -39.13
C ILE A 808 -13.60 -0.50 -39.18
N GLY A 809 -13.08 -1.62 -39.74
CA GLY A 809 -11.66 -1.94 -39.87
C GLY A 809 -11.06 -2.63 -38.64
N GLY A 810 -10.07 -3.48 -38.85
CA GLY A 810 -9.28 -4.22 -37.89
C GLY A 810 -8.07 -3.45 -37.38
N SER A 811 -7.24 -4.08 -36.56
CA SER A 811 -5.89 -3.62 -36.26
C SER A 811 -4.98 -3.72 -37.49
N ALA A 812 -3.79 -3.11 -37.43
CA ALA A 812 -2.84 -3.24 -38.55
C ALA A 812 -2.33 -4.68 -38.74
N ASP A 813 -2.33 -5.45 -37.66
CA ASP A 813 -1.84 -6.82 -37.57
C ASP A 813 -2.99 -7.83 -37.34
N PHE A 814 -4.22 -7.51 -37.75
CA PHE A 814 -5.39 -8.34 -37.55
C PHE A 814 -5.26 -9.72 -38.21
N ASN A 815 -5.39 -10.77 -37.39
CA ASN A 815 -5.22 -12.16 -37.79
C ASN A 815 -6.57 -12.90 -37.81
N GLU A 816 -7.13 -13.08 -39.00
CA GLU A 816 -8.42 -13.74 -39.18
C GLU A 816 -8.41 -15.20 -38.69
N ALA A 817 -7.27 -15.91 -38.82
CA ALA A 817 -7.16 -17.29 -38.36
C ALA A 817 -7.06 -17.41 -36.82
N ALA A 818 -6.59 -16.39 -36.14
CA ALA A 818 -6.64 -16.32 -34.67
C ALA A 818 -8.04 -15.89 -34.18
N ALA A 819 -8.75 -15.13 -34.96
CA ALA A 819 -10.08 -14.61 -34.69
C ALA A 819 -11.20 -15.63 -34.82
N ASP A 820 -11.05 -16.63 -35.72
CA ASP A 820 -11.97 -17.78 -35.90
C ASP A 820 -11.68 -18.82 -34.79
N VAL A 821 -12.20 -18.57 -33.59
CA VAL A 821 -11.85 -19.35 -32.39
C VAL A 821 -12.61 -20.68 -32.31
N ASP A 822 -13.69 -20.84 -33.03
CA ASP A 822 -14.43 -22.10 -33.08
C ASP A 822 -14.03 -22.98 -34.29
N GLY A 823 -13.21 -22.42 -35.17
CA GLY A 823 -12.58 -23.16 -36.28
C GLY A 823 -13.56 -23.60 -37.37
N ASP A 824 -14.69 -22.91 -37.52
CA ASP A 824 -15.70 -23.25 -38.50
C ASP A 824 -15.43 -22.63 -39.89
N GLY A 825 -14.41 -21.79 -40.01
CA GLY A 825 -13.93 -21.10 -41.19
C GLY A 825 -14.61 -19.77 -41.46
N ASP A 826 -15.53 -19.33 -40.61
CA ASP A 826 -16.26 -18.08 -40.75
C ASP A 826 -16.12 -17.23 -39.44
N MET A 827 -15.39 -16.13 -39.50
CA MET A 827 -15.30 -15.21 -38.37
C MET A 827 -16.66 -14.53 -38.10
N THR A 828 -17.24 -14.76 -36.93
CA THR A 828 -18.59 -14.33 -36.58
C THR A 828 -18.62 -13.61 -35.20
N ILE A 829 -19.77 -13.11 -34.78
CA ILE A 829 -19.97 -12.55 -33.45
C ILE A 829 -19.84 -13.60 -32.34
N LEU A 830 -19.94 -14.88 -32.68
CA LEU A 830 -19.80 -15.98 -31.70
C LEU A 830 -18.35 -16.10 -31.26
N ASP A 831 -17.39 -15.91 -32.17
CA ASP A 831 -15.96 -15.93 -31.86
C ASP A 831 -15.61 -14.86 -30.83
N ALA A 832 -16.05 -13.62 -31.06
CA ALA A 832 -15.90 -12.55 -30.06
C ALA A 832 -16.58 -12.91 -28.74
N THR A 833 -17.73 -13.59 -28.78
CA THR A 833 -18.44 -14.03 -27.59
C THR A 833 -17.67 -15.13 -26.84
N TYR A 834 -17.02 -16.04 -27.52
CA TYR A 834 -16.19 -17.08 -26.90
C TYR A 834 -14.97 -16.50 -26.24
N ILE A 835 -14.30 -15.53 -26.85
CA ILE A 835 -13.18 -14.80 -26.22
C ILE A 835 -13.67 -14.09 -24.94
N GLN A 836 -14.78 -13.36 -25.00
CA GLN A 836 -15.35 -12.69 -23.84
C GLN A 836 -15.68 -13.67 -22.70
N ARG A 837 -16.23 -14.83 -23.02
CA ARG A 837 -16.53 -15.88 -22.03
C ARG A 837 -15.26 -16.47 -21.43
N TYR A 838 -14.23 -16.71 -22.22
CA TYR A 838 -12.93 -17.18 -21.78
C TYR A 838 -12.31 -16.20 -20.77
N LEU A 839 -12.30 -14.91 -21.08
CA LEU A 839 -11.72 -13.86 -20.24
C LEU A 839 -12.42 -13.71 -18.87
N VAL A 840 -13.71 -14.03 -18.78
CA VAL A 840 -14.44 -14.02 -17.50
C VAL A 840 -14.52 -15.39 -16.83
N GLY A 841 -13.71 -16.36 -17.28
CA GLY A 841 -13.61 -17.68 -16.68
C GLY A 841 -14.84 -18.59 -16.93
N VAL A 842 -15.70 -18.28 -17.88
CA VAL A 842 -16.81 -19.15 -18.27
C VAL A 842 -16.28 -20.20 -19.24
N PRO A 843 -16.46 -21.50 -18.96
CA PRO A 843 -15.93 -22.56 -19.81
C PRO A 843 -16.38 -22.42 -21.28
N VAL A 844 -15.42 -22.51 -22.19
CA VAL A 844 -15.61 -22.58 -23.62
C VAL A 844 -15.00 -23.88 -24.15
N PRO A 845 -15.53 -24.48 -25.25
CA PRO A 845 -15.03 -25.77 -25.76
C PRO A 845 -13.78 -25.63 -26.67
N TYR A 846 -13.21 -24.45 -26.78
CA TYR A 846 -12.10 -24.12 -27.69
C TYR A 846 -10.84 -23.76 -26.93
N ALA A 847 -9.67 -23.97 -27.52
CA ALA A 847 -8.36 -23.78 -26.88
C ALA A 847 -7.89 -22.32 -26.94
N ILE A 848 -8.77 -21.38 -26.58
CA ILE A 848 -8.45 -19.94 -26.56
C ILE A 848 -7.31 -19.70 -25.59
N GLY A 849 -6.30 -18.92 -26.01
CA GLY A 849 -5.07 -18.67 -25.24
C GLY A 849 -4.02 -19.76 -25.38
N GLU A 850 -4.26 -20.80 -26.22
CA GLU A 850 -3.26 -21.80 -26.54
C GLU A 850 -2.76 -21.61 -28.01
N THR A 851 -1.49 -21.96 -28.24
CA THR A 851 -0.94 -21.93 -29.60
C THR A 851 -1.39 -23.15 -30.36
N VAL A 852 -2.13 -22.95 -31.43
CA VAL A 852 -2.61 -24.02 -32.33
C VAL A 852 -1.80 -24.00 -33.61
N SER A 853 -1.63 -25.17 -34.25
CA SER A 853 -0.97 -25.25 -35.56
C SER A 853 -1.84 -24.58 -36.63
N SER A 854 -1.25 -23.70 -37.40
CA SER A 854 -1.87 -23.08 -38.60
C SER A 854 -2.36 -24.08 -39.58
#